data_853e8090b89b94bc177bb78f0803d3c2
#
_entry.id   853e8090b89b94bc177bb78f0803d3c2
#
_cell.length_a   1.000
_cell.length_b   1.000
_cell.length_c   1.000
_cell.angle_alpha   90.00
_cell.angle_beta   90.00
_cell.angle_gamma   90.00
#
_symmetry.space_group_name_H-M   'P 1'
#
loop_
_entity.id
_entity.type
_entity.pdbx_description
1 polymer ?
#
loop_
_entity_poly.entity_id
_entity_poly.type
_entity_poly.pdbx_seq_one_letter_code
_entity_poly.pdbx_strand_id
1 'polypeptide(L)'
;MPGRSEAAALPSSAALRAYLLGGDTPVGLTDMLRAFERPIRDKARLKTLLHAMALDGSLLDLPAGRLKTSIGLPETARARITHIRTDGTPCGVLADNPAATPVTIQTLAPDLPYPLPGDVFLVRLRPANGHYRREARAECLLARTNIPLAFARALGADGAPLERLWTCNPHITGTFALAEPELFPLPAPGDVVLGSLQPMPDGTLAVTKPVPYGHAKQAGMACRLSLLTYGVPTRFSSTAEQEGEYAAALVAKLHNQPAPANRRDLRSLPLITLDDETAQDFDDAIWAETTEDGFHLLIAIADVGHYVPHGSALDMEARQRGASVYLPDQSVPMLPPSLSANACSLLPGLDRLCLFADMHITHDGTVRHGTIGQGIMRSAARLTYRDAQDALDGKAMPPEHPIHTLPSALLGTLKAAGNALDLAATQRGALRLDEDALVITFHPDGQPAAFQPRERLATHDLVASFMIAANTLAAEIAHKNQLPVLFRVHPAPTVKRPRPAARYSTLAERHNGLGLPLYTHFTSPIRRYADLVAHRALTMWCQGTTTVAYAPPAMQDNALVSHLNFTEKRAAQCVQDSQNRLAAAFLAPCVGQNVNIHATTTTRQGLCVRLTKTGTPSLLPWSAVPDYARMNDDSLYGKSAARHTPPSQSGALLKAVLLATCPARGVSVLASPHYAC
;
A
#
# COMPACT_ATOMS: atom_id res chain seq x y z
N MET A 1 65.12 -18.87 27.73
CA MET A 1 64.04 -18.80 26.72
C MET A 1 62.77 -19.24 27.38
N PRO A 2 61.74 -18.42 27.59
CA PRO A 2 60.44 -18.89 28.14
C PRO A 2 59.57 -19.40 27.00
N GLY A 3 58.89 -20.50 27.28
CA GLY A 3 58.11 -21.31 26.37
C GLY A 3 57.06 -20.62 25.53
N ARG A 4 56.88 -21.11 24.33
CA ARG A 4 55.74 -20.79 23.46
C ARG A 4 54.46 -21.22 24.21
N SER A 5 53.69 -20.23 24.70
CA SER A 5 52.33 -20.45 25.15
C SER A 5 51.55 -21.13 24.03
N GLU A 6 51.06 -22.34 24.25
CA GLU A 6 50.09 -23.01 23.41
C GLU A 6 48.93 -22.06 23.17
N ALA A 7 48.68 -21.77 21.91
CA ALA A 7 47.53 -20.94 21.51
C ALA A 7 46.26 -21.74 21.90
N ALA A 8 45.63 -21.37 23.01
CA ALA A 8 44.43 -22.02 23.48
C ALA A 8 43.40 -22.07 22.34
N ALA A 9 42.78 -23.23 22.15
CA ALA A 9 41.81 -23.50 21.06
C ALA A 9 40.61 -22.56 21.12
N LEU A 10 40.09 -22.17 19.95
CA LEU A 10 38.81 -21.44 19.89
C LEU A 10 37.69 -22.30 20.47
N PRO A 11 36.58 -21.65 20.96
CA PRO A 11 35.40 -22.40 21.39
C PRO A 11 34.89 -23.27 20.23
N SER A 12 34.41 -24.48 20.56
CA SER A 12 33.82 -25.35 19.54
C SER A 12 32.53 -24.77 18.98
N SER A 13 32.15 -25.18 17.77
CA SER A 13 30.86 -24.77 17.18
C SER A 13 29.66 -25.12 18.07
N ALA A 14 29.74 -26.23 18.80
CA ALA A 14 28.72 -26.63 19.77
C ALA A 14 28.64 -25.65 20.97
N ALA A 15 29.79 -25.22 21.50
CA ALA A 15 29.85 -24.26 22.61
C ALA A 15 29.32 -22.89 22.19
N LEU A 16 29.66 -22.43 20.96
CA LEU A 16 29.15 -21.18 20.39
C LEU A 16 27.62 -21.25 20.18
N ARG A 17 27.11 -22.38 19.69
CA ARG A 17 25.66 -22.60 19.56
C ARG A 17 24.97 -22.56 20.92
N ALA A 18 25.48 -23.23 21.90
CA ALA A 18 24.91 -23.27 23.27
C ALA A 18 24.86 -21.84 23.88
N TYR A 19 25.93 -21.08 23.70
CA TYR A 19 25.99 -19.69 24.17
C TYR A 19 24.96 -18.78 23.48
N LEU A 20 24.83 -18.88 22.16
CA LEU A 20 23.86 -18.11 21.39
C LEU A 20 22.41 -18.52 21.62
N LEU A 21 22.19 -19.78 22.07
CA LEU A 21 20.89 -20.32 22.47
C LEU A 21 20.42 -19.80 23.82
N GLY A 22 21.34 -19.60 24.76
CA GLY A 22 21.05 -19.18 26.12
C GLY A 22 20.67 -17.70 26.26
N GLY A 23 20.71 -16.90 25.15
CA GLY A 23 20.43 -15.47 25.15
C GLY A 23 19.30 -15.08 24.20
N ASP A 24 18.35 -14.25 24.69
CA ASP A 24 17.24 -13.73 23.88
C ASP A 24 17.66 -12.57 22.95
N THR A 25 18.83 -12.00 23.16
CA THR A 25 19.34 -10.86 22.40
C THR A 25 20.44 -11.25 21.42
N PRO A 26 20.48 -10.65 20.21
CA PRO A 26 21.56 -10.86 19.26
C PRO A 26 22.91 -10.40 19.82
N VAL A 27 23.96 -11.22 19.66
CA VAL A 27 25.28 -11.03 20.26
C VAL A 27 26.31 -10.61 19.22
N GLY A 28 27.18 -9.65 19.56
CA GLY A 28 28.27 -9.20 18.71
C GLY A 28 29.56 -10.04 18.89
N LEU A 29 30.45 -9.98 17.88
CA LEU A 29 31.76 -10.68 17.91
C LEU A 29 32.60 -10.34 19.14
N THR A 30 32.56 -9.09 19.59
CA THR A 30 33.34 -8.63 20.73
C THR A 30 32.77 -9.20 22.06
N ASP A 31 31.44 -9.33 22.13
CA ASP A 31 30.77 -9.89 23.31
C ASP A 31 31.03 -11.40 23.41
N MET A 32 31.07 -12.12 22.29
CA MET A 32 31.48 -13.53 22.24
C MET A 32 32.92 -13.71 22.68
N LEU A 33 33.87 -12.91 22.19
CA LEU A 33 35.26 -12.99 22.63
C LEU A 33 35.38 -12.77 24.14
N ARG A 34 34.60 -11.84 24.71
CA ARG A 34 34.57 -11.60 26.15
C ARG A 34 33.96 -12.78 26.91
N ALA A 35 32.83 -13.31 26.44
CA ALA A 35 32.14 -14.43 27.08
C ALA A 35 32.98 -15.71 27.13
N PHE A 36 33.85 -15.93 26.15
CA PHE A 36 34.75 -17.07 26.09
C PHE A 36 36.21 -16.73 26.52
N GLU A 37 36.40 -15.59 27.18
CA GLU A 37 37.70 -15.11 27.68
C GLU A 37 38.81 -15.11 26.62
N ARG A 38 38.47 -14.73 25.38
CA ARG A 38 39.40 -14.76 24.24
C ARG A 38 39.95 -13.38 23.95
N PRO A 39 41.26 -13.30 23.63
CA PRO A 39 41.87 -12.01 23.28
C PRO A 39 41.36 -11.50 21.94
N ILE A 40 41.38 -10.17 21.76
CA ILE A 40 40.92 -9.47 20.54
C ILE A 40 41.63 -9.97 19.25
N ARG A 41 42.88 -10.43 19.37
CA ARG A 41 43.61 -11.04 18.25
C ARG A 41 42.96 -12.28 17.64
N ASP A 42 42.09 -12.97 18.38
CA ASP A 42 41.33 -14.15 17.89
C ASP A 42 40.07 -13.76 17.09
N LYS A 43 39.78 -12.46 16.95
CA LYS A 43 38.59 -11.96 16.26
C LYS A 43 38.47 -12.45 14.82
N ALA A 44 39.57 -12.48 14.08
CA ALA A 44 39.60 -12.96 12.69
C ALA A 44 39.30 -14.47 12.61
N ARG A 45 39.91 -15.26 13.50
CA ARG A 45 39.69 -16.72 13.56
C ARG A 45 38.29 -17.07 14.00
N LEU A 46 37.74 -16.34 15.00
CA LEU A 46 36.34 -16.51 15.42
C LEU A 46 35.39 -16.14 14.28
N LYS A 47 35.65 -15.06 13.55
CA LYS A 47 34.86 -14.65 12.37
C LYS A 47 34.84 -15.74 11.30
N THR A 48 35.98 -16.39 11.02
CA THR A 48 36.07 -17.51 10.07
C THR A 48 35.23 -18.71 10.53
N LEU A 49 35.29 -19.05 11.84
CA LEU A 49 34.51 -20.14 12.39
C LEU A 49 33.00 -19.86 12.34
N LEU A 50 32.61 -18.64 12.70
CA LEU A 50 31.21 -18.21 12.64
C LEU A 50 30.71 -18.13 11.18
N HIS A 51 31.56 -17.78 10.25
CA HIS A 51 31.25 -17.82 8.83
C HIS A 51 31.01 -19.26 8.34
N ALA A 52 31.84 -20.21 8.76
CA ALA A 52 31.61 -21.63 8.49
C ALA A 52 30.26 -22.12 9.09
N MET A 53 29.94 -21.69 10.32
CA MET A 53 28.65 -21.99 10.97
C MET A 53 27.46 -21.30 10.31
N ALA A 54 27.66 -20.15 9.67
CA ALA A 54 26.61 -19.50 8.86
C ALA A 54 26.40 -20.22 7.53
N LEU A 55 27.46 -20.76 6.93
CA LEU A 55 27.41 -21.56 5.70
C LEU A 55 26.68 -22.90 5.91
N ASP A 56 26.84 -23.53 7.07
CA ASP A 56 26.10 -24.76 7.43
C ASP A 56 24.66 -24.50 7.88
N GLY A 57 24.23 -23.24 7.90
CA GLY A 57 22.88 -22.83 8.26
C GLY A 57 22.59 -22.78 9.76
N SER A 58 23.61 -22.97 10.61
CA SER A 58 23.44 -22.98 12.06
C SER A 58 23.41 -21.60 12.72
N LEU A 59 23.70 -20.53 11.97
CA LEU A 59 23.69 -19.16 12.46
C LEU A 59 22.95 -18.21 11.51
N LEU A 60 22.31 -17.19 12.09
CA LEU A 60 21.74 -16.05 11.40
C LEU A 60 22.67 -14.84 11.59
N ASP A 61 23.15 -14.27 10.50
CA ASP A 61 23.86 -12.99 10.51
C ASP A 61 22.83 -11.85 10.40
N LEU A 62 22.76 -11.02 11.44
CA LEU A 62 21.83 -9.90 11.54
C LEU A 62 22.52 -8.56 11.21
N PRO A 63 21.77 -7.50 10.85
CA PRO A 63 22.34 -6.18 10.62
C PRO A 63 23.24 -5.71 11.78
N ALA A 64 24.34 -5.02 11.45
CA ALA A 64 25.36 -4.54 12.38
C ALA A 64 26.30 -5.63 12.95
N GLY A 65 26.46 -6.77 12.27
CA GLY A 65 27.42 -7.83 12.69
C GLY A 65 27.00 -8.53 13.98
N ARG A 66 25.73 -8.55 14.31
CA ARG A 66 25.13 -9.31 15.41
C ARG A 66 24.73 -10.69 14.92
N LEU A 67 24.84 -11.68 15.77
CA LEU A 67 24.60 -13.09 15.45
C LEU A 67 23.53 -13.67 16.36
N LYS A 68 22.68 -14.51 15.81
CA LYS A 68 21.68 -15.31 16.53
C LYS A 68 21.68 -16.72 15.95
N THR A 69 21.37 -17.73 16.76
CA THR A 69 21.22 -19.11 16.25
C THR A 69 20.03 -19.20 15.30
N SER A 70 20.17 -20.02 14.27
CA SER A 70 19.11 -20.34 13.32
C SER A 70 18.12 -21.39 13.86
N ILE A 71 18.09 -21.60 15.16
CA ILE A 71 17.20 -22.59 15.76
C ILE A 71 15.76 -22.24 15.42
N GLY A 72 15.09 -23.20 14.81
CA GLY A 72 13.71 -23.10 14.41
C GLY A 72 13.46 -22.73 12.94
N LEU A 73 14.49 -22.59 12.11
CA LEU A 73 14.24 -22.57 10.67
C LEU A 73 14.25 -24.02 10.16
N PRO A 74 13.09 -24.57 9.80
CA PRO A 74 12.99 -25.92 9.29
C PRO A 74 13.79 -26.04 7.98
N GLU A 75 14.31 -27.22 7.70
CA GLU A 75 14.95 -27.53 6.41
C GLU A 75 14.02 -27.20 5.23
N THR A 76 12.72 -27.37 5.45
CA THR A 76 11.65 -26.95 4.55
C THR A 76 10.78 -25.89 5.21
N ALA A 77 10.36 -24.90 4.45
CA ALA A 77 9.49 -23.81 4.91
C ALA A 77 8.48 -23.41 3.84
N ARG A 78 7.42 -22.72 4.25
CA ARG A 78 6.51 -22.07 3.31
C ARG A 78 7.09 -20.72 2.95
N ALA A 79 7.31 -20.46 1.66
CA ALA A 79 7.75 -19.16 1.16
C ALA A 79 6.66 -18.53 0.29
N ARG A 80 6.31 -17.28 0.60
CA ARG A 80 5.44 -16.46 -0.23
C ARG A 80 6.29 -15.59 -1.14
N ILE A 81 6.07 -15.68 -2.44
CA ILE A 81 6.76 -14.86 -3.44
C ILE A 81 6.28 -13.41 -3.32
N THR A 82 7.19 -12.47 -3.18
CA THR A 82 6.88 -11.04 -3.06
C THR A 82 7.13 -10.29 -4.36
N HIS A 83 8.18 -10.66 -5.08
CA HIS A 83 8.53 -10.03 -6.37
C HIS A 83 9.45 -10.93 -7.18
N ILE A 84 9.56 -10.61 -8.46
CA ILE A 84 10.54 -11.20 -9.38
C ILE A 84 11.61 -10.15 -9.65
N ARG A 85 12.88 -10.54 -9.51
CA ARG A 85 14.02 -9.64 -9.79
C ARG A 85 14.17 -9.38 -11.29
N THR A 86 14.97 -8.38 -11.64
CA THR A 86 15.26 -8.04 -13.05
C THR A 86 15.95 -9.15 -13.83
N ASP A 87 16.64 -10.06 -13.14
CA ASP A 87 17.28 -11.25 -13.70
C ASP A 87 16.30 -12.45 -13.79
N GLY A 88 15.02 -12.25 -13.53
CA GLY A 88 14.00 -13.30 -13.54
C GLY A 88 13.93 -14.13 -12.26
N THR A 89 14.81 -13.89 -11.27
CA THR A 89 14.86 -14.71 -10.05
C THR A 89 13.71 -14.36 -9.10
N PRO A 90 12.86 -15.32 -8.69
CA PRO A 90 11.81 -15.08 -7.71
C PRO A 90 12.38 -14.84 -6.32
N CYS A 91 11.87 -13.82 -5.64
CA CYS A 91 12.19 -13.51 -4.25
C CYS A 91 10.92 -13.54 -3.41
N GLY A 92 11.06 -14.00 -2.18
CA GLY A 92 9.94 -14.13 -1.27
C GLY A 92 10.33 -13.96 0.19
N VAL A 93 9.36 -14.14 1.06
CA VAL A 93 9.52 -14.18 2.50
C VAL A 93 8.94 -15.49 3.04
N LEU A 94 9.42 -15.95 4.19
CA LEU A 94 8.81 -17.11 4.85
C LEU A 94 7.39 -16.75 5.27
N ALA A 95 6.40 -17.55 4.85
CA ALA A 95 4.99 -17.27 5.12
C ALA A 95 4.68 -17.25 6.62
N ASP A 96 5.37 -18.07 7.38
CA ASP A 96 5.17 -18.21 8.84
C ASP A 96 6.04 -17.24 9.65
N ASN A 97 7.01 -16.57 9.00
CA ASN A 97 7.86 -15.55 9.62
C ASN A 97 8.25 -14.49 8.57
N PRO A 98 7.34 -13.55 8.24
CA PRO A 98 7.59 -12.51 7.24
C PRO A 98 8.73 -11.54 7.60
N ALA A 99 9.10 -11.45 8.88
CA ALA A 99 10.21 -10.64 9.35
C ALA A 99 11.58 -11.34 9.17
N ALA A 100 11.58 -12.61 8.78
CA ALA A 100 12.80 -13.34 8.49
C ALA A 100 13.51 -12.81 7.23
N THR A 101 14.76 -13.19 7.09
CA THR A 101 15.58 -12.86 5.90
C THR A 101 14.86 -13.25 4.62
N PRO A 102 14.82 -12.37 3.60
CA PRO A 102 14.23 -12.69 2.30
C PRO A 102 14.83 -13.96 1.69
N VAL A 103 13.98 -14.74 1.05
CA VAL A 103 14.34 -16.01 0.39
C VAL A 103 14.43 -15.77 -1.11
N THR A 104 15.49 -16.27 -1.75
CA THR A 104 15.66 -16.23 -3.21
C THR A 104 15.47 -17.65 -3.75
N ILE A 105 14.53 -17.83 -4.69
CA ILE A 105 14.26 -19.15 -5.29
C ILE A 105 15.21 -19.36 -6.47
N GLN A 106 16.26 -20.14 -6.27
CA GLN A 106 17.30 -20.39 -7.28
C GLN A 106 16.94 -21.56 -8.24
N THR A 107 16.18 -22.52 -7.74
CA THR A 107 15.80 -23.69 -8.54
C THR A 107 14.36 -24.09 -8.28
N LEU A 108 13.71 -24.62 -9.28
CA LEU A 108 12.36 -25.22 -9.21
C LEU A 108 12.46 -26.73 -9.39
N ALA A 109 11.53 -27.48 -8.78
CA ALA A 109 11.33 -28.86 -9.17
C ALA A 109 10.78 -28.92 -10.61
N PRO A 110 11.06 -29.99 -11.39
CA PRO A 110 10.81 -30.02 -12.85
C PRO A 110 9.36 -29.72 -13.27
N ASP A 111 8.38 -30.09 -12.45
CA ASP A 111 6.95 -29.98 -12.77
C ASP A 111 6.29 -28.73 -12.15
N LEU A 112 7.07 -27.83 -11.56
CA LEU A 112 6.51 -26.64 -10.92
C LEU A 112 6.32 -25.50 -11.92
N PRO A 113 5.18 -24.81 -11.84
CA PRO A 113 4.99 -23.58 -12.59
C PRO A 113 5.93 -22.49 -12.10
N TYR A 114 6.29 -21.57 -12.97
CA TYR A 114 7.11 -20.42 -12.61
C TYR A 114 6.46 -19.62 -11.47
N PRO A 115 7.20 -19.28 -10.41
CA PRO A 115 6.68 -18.56 -9.25
C PRO A 115 6.23 -17.16 -9.60
N LEU A 116 5.04 -16.80 -9.13
CA LEU A 116 4.44 -15.48 -9.30
C LEU A 116 4.33 -14.76 -7.96
N PRO A 117 4.33 -13.41 -7.95
CA PRO A 117 4.04 -12.67 -6.74
C PRO A 117 2.70 -13.11 -6.13
N GLY A 118 2.71 -13.43 -4.84
CA GLY A 118 1.57 -13.97 -4.11
C GLY A 118 1.53 -15.49 -3.98
N ASP A 119 2.20 -16.23 -4.86
CA ASP A 119 2.29 -17.70 -4.77
C ASP A 119 2.99 -18.13 -3.48
N VAL A 120 2.53 -19.23 -2.90
CA VAL A 120 3.13 -19.86 -1.73
C VAL A 120 3.68 -21.22 -2.11
N PHE A 121 4.99 -21.38 -1.98
CA PHE A 121 5.69 -22.64 -2.25
C PHE A 121 6.18 -23.28 -0.94
N LEU A 122 6.15 -24.61 -0.90
CA LEU A 122 7.04 -25.35 -0.04
C LEU A 122 8.44 -25.25 -0.63
N VAL A 123 9.37 -24.71 0.13
CA VAL A 123 10.76 -24.52 -0.29
C VAL A 123 11.70 -25.25 0.64
N ARG A 124 12.75 -25.87 0.09
CA ARG A 124 13.88 -26.38 0.83
C ARG A 124 14.92 -25.28 0.91
N LEU A 125 15.21 -24.82 2.14
CA LEU A 125 16.16 -23.75 2.37
C LEU A 125 17.59 -24.27 2.24
N ARG A 126 18.44 -23.50 1.56
CA ARG A 126 19.87 -23.72 1.47
C ARG A 126 20.60 -22.64 2.26
N PRO A 127 21.80 -22.96 2.83
CA PRO A 127 22.65 -21.96 3.46
C PRO A 127 22.98 -20.83 2.47
N ALA A 128 22.95 -19.58 2.94
CA ALA A 128 23.29 -18.44 2.10
C ALA A 128 24.80 -18.39 1.82
N ASN A 129 25.21 -18.36 0.55
CA ASN A 129 26.58 -18.07 0.16
C ASN A 129 26.87 -16.56 0.36
N GLY A 130 27.34 -16.19 1.54
CA GLY A 130 28.11 -14.95 1.75
C GLY A 130 27.37 -13.62 1.94
N HIS A 131 26.08 -13.44 1.62
CA HIS A 131 25.37 -12.17 1.83
C HIS A 131 23.86 -12.35 2.07
N TYR A 132 23.37 -12.01 3.25
CA TYR A 132 21.99 -11.59 3.66
C TYR A 132 20.74 -12.18 2.98
N ARG A 133 20.86 -13.10 2.04
CA ARG A 133 19.72 -13.71 1.35
C ARG A 133 19.85 -15.22 1.40
N ARG A 134 18.76 -15.89 1.80
CA ARG A 134 18.71 -17.35 1.75
C ARG A 134 18.36 -17.80 0.36
N GLU A 135 19.08 -18.79 -0.12
CA GLU A 135 18.73 -19.52 -1.33
C GLU A 135 17.79 -20.67 -0.98
N ALA A 136 16.85 -20.93 -1.87
CA ALA A 136 15.90 -22.01 -1.71
C ALA A 136 15.65 -22.71 -3.05
N ARG A 137 15.27 -23.99 -2.94
CA ARG A 137 14.68 -24.76 -4.02
C ARG A 137 13.18 -24.86 -3.76
N ALA A 138 12.35 -24.47 -4.71
CA ALA A 138 10.91 -24.72 -4.63
C ALA A 138 10.65 -26.22 -4.93
N GLU A 139 9.91 -26.88 -4.05
CA GLU A 139 9.60 -28.31 -4.15
C GLU A 139 8.14 -28.60 -4.46
N CYS A 140 7.23 -27.74 -3.99
CA CYS A 140 5.80 -27.89 -4.21
C CYS A 140 5.12 -26.50 -4.18
N LEU A 141 4.17 -26.28 -5.08
CA LEU A 141 3.27 -25.14 -5.02
C LEU A 141 2.14 -25.46 -4.04
N LEU A 142 2.05 -24.72 -2.93
CA LEU A 142 1.05 -24.93 -1.89
C LEU A 142 -0.22 -24.10 -2.12
N ALA A 143 -0.05 -22.87 -2.60
CA ALA A 143 -1.15 -22.00 -2.93
C ALA A 143 -0.75 -21.11 -4.11
N ARG A 144 -1.61 -21.05 -5.08
CA ARG A 144 -1.52 -20.15 -6.22
C ARG A 144 -2.71 -19.21 -6.17
N THR A 145 -2.46 -17.94 -6.36
CA THR A 145 -3.50 -17.07 -6.85
C THR A 145 -3.88 -17.61 -8.23
N ASN A 146 -5.12 -18.11 -8.40
CA ASN A 146 -5.65 -18.61 -9.69
C ASN A 146 -5.80 -17.45 -10.70
N ILE A 147 -4.71 -16.72 -10.94
CA ILE A 147 -4.70 -15.55 -11.80
C ILE A 147 -3.84 -15.91 -12.99
N PRO A 148 -4.43 -16.05 -14.19
CA PRO A 148 -3.67 -16.24 -15.41
C PRO A 148 -2.78 -15.01 -15.63
N LEU A 149 -1.63 -15.20 -16.27
CA LEU A 149 -0.81 -14.08 -16.71
C LEU A 149 -1.38 -13.48 -17.98
N ALA A 150 -1.36 -12.17 -18.06
CA ALA A 150 -1.63 -11.46 -19.29
C ALA A 150 -0.33 -11.25 -20.09
N PHE A 151 -0.41 -11.43 -21.40
CA PHE A 151 0.69 -11.26 -22.33
C PHE A 151 0.29 -10.37 -23.49
N ALA A 152 1.27 -9.63 -24.01
CA ALA A 152 1.14 -8.84 -25.22
C ALA A 152 2.39 -9.06 -26.09
N ARG A 153 2.30 -8.72 -27.38
CA ARG A 153 3.45 -8.78 -28.29
C ARG A 153 4.56 -7.85 -27.81
N ALA A 154 5.77 -8.36 -27.72
CA ALA A 154 6.93 -7.59 -27.28
C ALA A 154 7.35 -6.59 -28.37
N LEU A 155 7.95 -5.45 -27.92
CA LEU A 155 8.52 -4.44 -28.80
C LEU A 155 10.06 -4.45 -28.69
N GLY A 156 10.73 -4.24 -29.82
CA GLY A 156 12.16 -4.00 -29.87
C GLY A 156 12.54 -2.63 -29.32
N ALA A 157 13.83 -2.37 -29.24
CA ALA A 157 14.35 -1.08 -28.82
C ALA A 157 13.97 0.09 -29.77
N ASP A 158 13.67 -0.22 -31.01
CA ASP A 158 13.17 0.67 -32.07
C ASP A 158 11.63 0.81 -32.04
N GLY A 159 10.95 0.09 -31.16
CA GLY A 159 9.49 0.03 -31.08
C GLY A 159 8.82 -0.93 -32.04
N ALA A 160 9.58 -1.66 -32.88
CA ALA A 160 9.00 -2.65 -33.81
C ALA A 160 8.52 -3.91 -33.06
N PRO A 161 7.41 -4.54 -33.52
CA PRO A 161 6.90 -5.76 -32.90
C PRO A 161 7.87 -6.93 -33.10
N LEU A 162 8.18 -7.64 -32.03
CA LEU A 162 9.01 -8.85 -32.05
C LEU A 162 8.16 -10.11 -32.21
N GLU A 163 8.77 -11.20 -32.69
CA GLU A 163 8.15 -12.54 -32.71
C GLU A 163 8.16 -13.23 -31.34
N ARG A 164 7.94 -12.44 -30.30
CA ARG A 164 7.97 -12.87 -28.89
C ARG A 164 6.92 -12.10 -28.09
N LEU A 165 6.56 -12.65 -26.95
CA LEU A 165 5.64 -12.04 -25.99
C LEU A 165 6.39 -11.55 -24.76
N TRP A 166 5.93 -10.48 -24.17
CA TRP A 166 6.24 -10.13 -22.78
C TRP A 166 4.98 -10.21 -21.92
N THR A 167 5.16 -10.38 -20.63
CA THR A 167 4.01 -10.29 -19.70
C THR A 167 3.55 -8.85 -19.58
N CYS A 168 2.25 -8.65 -19.38
CA CYS A 168 1.71 -7.35 -18.98
C CYS A 168 2.08 -7.00 -17.54
N ASN A 169 2.65 -7.92 -16.77
CA ASN A 169 3.20 -7.65 -15.44
C ASN A 169 4.58 -6.99 -15.56
N PRO A 170 4.75 -5.71 -15.15
CA PRO A 170 6.02 -4.99 -15.30
C PRO A 170 7.16 -5.57 -14.44
N HIS A 171 6.85 -6.38 -13.42
CA HIS A 171 7.85 -7.00 -12.55
C HIS A 171 8.46 -8.28 -13.11
N ILE A 172 7.86 -8.84 -14.18
CA ILE A 172 8.41 -10.01 -14.89
C ILE A 172 9.15 -9.49 -16.12
N THR A 173 10.46 -9.60 -16.10
CA THR A 173 11.34 -9.13 -17.18
C THR A 173 11.59 -10.25 -18.19
N GLY A 174 11.97 -9.86 -19.41
CA GLY A 174 12.26 -10.78 -20.50
C GLY A 174 11.09 -10.96 -21.47
N THR A 175 11.39 -11.62 -22.58
CA THR A 175 10.43 -11.98 -23.61
C THR A 175 10.35 -13.50 -23.72
N PHE A 176 9.16 -14.00 -24.07
CA PHE A 176 8.83 -15.42 -24.09
C PHE A 176 8.36 -15.83 -25.48
N ALA A 177 8.74 -17.04 -25.92
CA ALA A 177 8.18 -17.64 -27.11
C ALA A 177 6.79 -18.24 -26.80
N LEU A 178 6.01 -18.53 -27.85
CA LEU A 178 4.87 -19.45 -27.75
C LEU A 178 5.38 -20.88 -27.76
N ALA A 179 4.82 -21.73 -26.90
CA ALA A 179 5.20 -23.14 -26.83
C ALA A 179 4.73 -23.92 -28.08
N GLU A 180 3.60 -23.53 -28.64
CA GLU A 180 2.91 -24.22 -29.76
C GLU A 180 2.47 -23.18 -30.80
N PRO A 181 3.42 -22.56 -31.53
CA PRO A 181 3.11 -21.46 -32.44
C PRO A 181 2.26 -21.92 -33.65
N GLU A 182 2.27 -23.21 -33.97
CA GLU A 182 1.43 -23.79 -35.03
C GLU A 182 -0.05 -23.83 -34.63
N LEU A 183 -0.36 -23.98 -33.33
CA LEU A 183 -1.73 -24.02 -32.81
C LEU A 183 -2.24 -22.66 -32.42
N PHE A 184 -1.34 -21.79 -31.98
CA PHE A 184 -1.67 -20.46 -31.43
C PHE A 184 -0.85 -19.38 -32.15
N PRO A 185 -1.46 -18.56 -33.01
CA PRO A 185 -0.76 -17.45 -33.64
C PRO A 185 -0.38 -16.40 -32.62
N LEU A 186 0.71 -15.69 -32.88
CA LEU A 186 1.08 -14.52 -32.09
C LEU A 186 -0.04 -13.47 -32.14
N PRO A 187 -0.39 -12.87 -30.99
CA PRO A 187 -1.39 -11.81 -30.96
C PRO A 187 -0.93 -10.61 -31.80
N ALA A 188 -1.88 -9.90 -32.41
CA ALA A 188 -1.58 -8.66 -33.11
C ALA A 188 -1.03 -7.60 -32.14
N PRO A 189 -0.28 -6.60 -32.64
CA PRO A 189 0.17 -5.50 -31.80
C PRO A 189 -1.01 -4.80 -31.13
N GLY A 190 -0.98 -4.74 -29.79
CA GLY A 190 -2.06 -4.20 -28.98
C GLY A 190 -3.05 -5.23 -28.43
N ASP A 191 -3.11 -6.42 -29.00
CA ASP A 191 -3.90 -7.51 -28.44
C ASP A 191 -3.26 -8.07 -27.17
N VAL A 192 -4.13 -8.46 -26.24
CA VAL A 192 -3.77 -9.08 -24.96
C VAL A 192 -4.37 -10.48 -24.90
N VAL A 193 -3.53 -11.44 -24.51
CA VAL A 193 -3.94 -12.82 -24.28
C VAL A 193 -3.65 -13.23 -22.84
N LEU A 194 -4.45 -14.12 -22.28
CA LEU A 194 -4.19 -14.78 -21.00
C LEU A 194 -3.52 -16.13 -21.27
N GLY A 195 -2.53 -16.47 -20.44
CA GLY A 195 -1.82 -17.75 -20.59
C GLY A 195 -1.04 -18.10 -19.34
N SER A 196 -0.24 -19.15 -19.43
CA SER A 196 0.66 -19.61 -18.37
C SER A 196 2.09 -19.67 -18.91
N LEU A 197 3.07 -19.40 -18.05
CA LEU A 197 4.47 -19.68 -18.34
C LEU A 197 4.81 -21.09 -17.89
N GLN A 198 5.41 -21.87 -18.76
CA GLN A 198 5.88 -23.22 -18.46
C GLN A 198 7.32 -23.41 -18.92
N PRO A 199 8.12 -24.19 -18.19
CA PRO A 199 9.46 -24.56 -18.63
C PRO A 199 9.37 -25.55 -19.80
N MET A 200 10.17 -25.29 -20.83
CA MET A 200 10.36 -26.17 -21.99
C MET A 200 11.50 -27.16 -21.73
N PRO A 201 11.62 -28.24 -22.53
CA PRO A 201 12.68 -29.24 -22.35
C PRO A 201 14.10 -28.67 -22.44
N ASP A 202 14.30 -27.56 -23.15
CA ASP A 202 15.58 -26.83 -23.25
C ASP A 202 15.87 -25.91 -22.06
N GLY A 203 14.99 -25.88 -21.05
CA GLY A 203 15.11 -25.03 -19.87
C GLY A 203 14.61 -23.59 -20.07
N THR A 204 14.17 -23.20 -21.25
CA THR A 204 13.56 -21.89 -21.49
C THR A 204 12.11 -21.87 -20.99
N LEU A 205 11.58 -20.64 -20.81
CA LEU A 205 10.16 -20.46 -20.48
C LEU A 205 9.38 -20.07 -21.75
N ALA A 206 8.22 -20.69 -21.94
CA ALA A 206 7.31 -20.37 -23.03
C ALA A 206 5.89 -20.16 -22.53
N VAL A 207 5.11 -19.41 -23.30
CA VAL A 207 3.69 -19.15 -23.05
C VAL A 207 2.88 -20.31 -23.59
N THR A 208 2.04 -20.91 -22.76
CA THR A 208 1.16 -22.03 -23.14
C THR A 208 -0.29 -21.62 -23.07
N LYS A 209 -1.11 -22.23 -23.93
CA LYS A 209 -2.58 -22.08 -23.97
C LYS A 209 -3.04 -20.62 -23.93
N PRO A 210 -2.55 -19.74 -24.81
CA PRO A 210 -3.00 -18.36 -24.82
C PRO A 210 -4.46 -18.28 -25.24
N VAL A 211 -5.25 -17.52 -24.47
CA VAL A 211 -6.66 -17.25 -24.74
C VAL A 211 -6.84 -15.74 -24.94
N PRO A 212 -7.53 -15.30 -26.01
CA PRO A 212 -7.80 -13.87 -26.22
C PRO A 212 -8.47 -13.24 -25.00
N TYR A 213 -7.99 -12.07 -24.58
CA TYR A 213 -8.53 -11.32 -23.44
C TYR A 213 -9.15 -9.99 -23.88
N GLY A 214 -8.59 -9.37 -24.89
CA GLY A 214 -9.06 -8.13 -25.47
C GLY A 214 -7.93 -7.30 -26.07
N HIS A 215 -8.18 -6.02 -26.30
CA HIS A 215 -7.22 -5.10 -26.88
C HIS A 215 -6.82 -4.02 -25.87
N ALA A 216 -5.55 -3.62 -25.83
CA ALA A 216 -5.00 -2.66 -24.85
C ALA A 216 -5.67 -1.28 -24.90
N LYS A 217 -6.27 -0.89 -26.04
CA LYS A 217 -7.06 0.35 -26.20
C LYS A 217 -8.54 0.19 -25.85
N GLN A 218 -9.00 -0.99 -25.43
CA GLN A 218 -10.39 -1.17 -25.02
C GLN A 218 -10.63 -0.41 -23.70
N ALA A 219 -11.80 0.26 -23.60
CA ALA A 219 -12.21 0.94 -22.37
C ALA A 219 -12.07 0.02 -21.14
N GLY A 220 -11.50 0.54 -20.07
CA GLY A 220 -11.26 -0.19 -18.82
C GLY A 220 -10.14 -1.23 -18.86
N MET A 221 -9.52 -1.52 -20.02
CA MET A 221 -8.49 -2.57 -20.12
C MET A 221 -7.27 -2.26 -19.28
N ALA A 222 -6.83 -1.01 -19.20
CA ALA A 222 -5.70 -0.59 -18.38
C ALA A 222 -5.90 -0.98 -16.91
N CYS A 223 -7.05 -0.64 -16.33
CA CYS A 223 -7.37 -0.96 -14.93
C CYS A 223 -7.59 -2.46 -14.73
N ARG A 224 -8.27 -3.15 -15.66
CA ARG A 224 -8.43 -4.63 -15.61
C ARG A 224 -7.09 -5.36 -15.60
N LEU A 225 -6.13 -4.92 -16.42
CA LEU A 225 -4.78 -5.51 -16.44
C LEU A 225 -4.02 -5.24 -15.14
N SER A 226 -4.19 -4.08 -14.54
CA SER A 226 -3.56 -3.78 -13.25
C SER A 226 -4.17 -4.61 -12.12
N LEU A 227 -5.49 -4.73 -12.06
CA LEU A 227 -6.18 -5.60 -11.10
C LEU A 227 -5.71 -7.05 -11.22
N LEU A 228 -5.61 -7.57 -12.45
CA LEU A 228 -5.10 -8.90 -12.73
C LEU A 228 -3.64 -9.05 -12.30
N THR A 229 -2.79 -8.08 -12.67
CA THR A 229 -1.34 -8.09 -12.38
C THR A 229 -1.05 -8.16 -10.88
N TYR A 230 -1.82 -7.42 -10.08
CA TYR A 230 -1.64 -7.35 -8.64
C TYR A 230 -2.54 -8.29 -7.84
N GLY A 231 -3.35 -9.10 -8.51
CA GLY A 231 -4.22 -10.08 -7.87
C GLY A 231 -5.23 -9.45 -6.92
N VAL A 232 -5.80 -8.32 -7.31
CA VAL A 232 -6.87 -7.67 -6.54
C VAL A 232 -8.18 -8.41 -6.82
N PRO A 233 -8.86 -8.97 -5.77
CA PRO A 233 -10.13 -9.67 -5.95
C PRO A 233 -11.22 -8.71 -6.45
N THR A 234 -11.86 -9.01 -7.58
CA THR A 234 -12.88 -8.15 -8.21
C THR A 234 -14.32 -8.63 -8.00
N ARG A 235 -14.50 -9.87 -7.54
CA ARG A 235 -15.81 -10.49 -7.29
C ARG A 235 -15.93 -10.87 -5.83
N PHE A 236 -17.14 -10.87 -5.31
CA PHE A 236 -17.48 -11.42 -4.01
C PHE A 236 -18.01 -12.85 -4.17
N SER A 237 -17.93 -13.65 -3.12
CA SER A 237 -18.60 -14.93 -3.07
C SER A 237 -20.13 -14.71 -2.94
N SER A 238 -20.91 -15.66 -3.44
CA SER A 238 -22.36 -15.61 -3.30
C SER A 238 -22.82 -15.51 -1.85
N THR A 239 -22.09 -16.13 -0.92
CA THR A 239 -22.37 -16.07 0.52
C THR A 239 -22.18 -14.65 1.06
N ALA A 240 -21.07 -13.97 0.70
CA ALA A 240 -20.83 -12.60 1.14
C ALA A 240 -21.86 -11.62 0.53
N GLU A 241 -22.24 -11.82 -0.72
CA GLU A 241 -23.32 -11.03 -1.36
C GLU A 241 -24.66 -11.21 -0.63
N GLN A 242 -25.06 -12.46 -0.32
CA GLN A 242 -26.29 -12.75 0.43
C GLN A 242 -26.27 -12.17 1.85
N GLU A 243 -25.16 -12.29 2.58
CA GLU A 243 -25.01 -11.65 3.90
C GLU A 243 -25.16 -10.12 3.78
N GLY A 244 -24.60 -9.51 2.74
CA GLY A 244 -24.71 -8.07 2.47
C GLY A 244 -26.13 -7.63 2.15
N GLU A 245 -26.87 -8.38 1.33
CA GLU A 245 -28.26 -8.12 1.01
C GLU A 245 -29.16 -8.25 2.25
N TYR A 246 -28.91 -9.26 3.07
CA TYR A 246 -29.64 -9.43 4.34
C TYR A 246 -29.42 -8.24 5.28
N ALA A 247 -28.19 -7.80 5.46
CA ALA A 247 -27.87 -6.63 6.27
C ALA A 247 -28.54 -5.35 5.72
N ALA A 248 -28.55 -5.16 4.39
CA ALA A 248 -29.22 -4.04 3.75
C ALA A 248 -30.73 -4.05 3.99
N ALA A 249 -31.36 -5.23 3.96
CA ALA A 249 -32.79 -5.38 4.28
C ALA A 249 -33.13 -5.06 5.75
N LEU A 250 -32.19 -5.33 6.67
CA LEU A 250 -32.36 -4.93 8.09
C LEU A 250 -32.27 -3.41 8.25
N VAL A 251 -31.34 -2.75 7.60
CA VAL A 251 -31.18 -1.29 7.66
C VAL A 251 -32.41 -0.56 7.14
N ALA A 252 -33.01 -1.06 6.07
CA ALA A 252 -34.23 -0.46 5.52
C ALA A 252 -35.39 -0.40 6.53
N LYS A 253 -35.41 -1.30 7.52
CA LYS A 253 -36.40 -1.33 8.59
C LYS A 253 -36.14 -0.31 9.72
N LEU A 254 -34.95 0.27 9.80
CA LEU A 254 -34.60 1.24 10.84
C LEU A 254 -35.25 2.60 10.63
N HIS A 255 -35.60 2.92 9.39
CA HIS A 255 -36.09 4.26 9.04
C HIS A 255 -37.36 4.63 9.80
N ASN A 256 -37.30 5.81 10.46
CA ASN A 256 -38.38 6.35 11.32
C ASN A 256 -38.78 5.46 12.53
N GLN A 257 -37.98 4.45 12.88
CA GLN A 257 -38.16 3.71 14.12
C GLN A 257 -37.59 4.47 15.33
N PRO A 258 -38.08 4.19 16.56
CA PRO A 258 -37.41 4.70 17.76
C PRO A 258 -35.93 4.33 17.79
N ALA A 259 -35.11 5.21 18.36
CA ALA A 259 -33.70 4.91 18.54
C ALA A 259 -33.51 3.66 19.42
N PRO A 260 -32.61 2.71 19.06
CA PRO A 260 -32.31 1.58 19.93
C PRO A 260 -31.83 2.07 21.31
N ALA A 261 -32.25 1.39 22.38
CA ALA A 261 -32.05 1.84 23.77
C ALA A 261 -30.55 2.08 24.14
N ASN A 262 -29.63 1.38 23.47
CA ASN A 262 -28.20 1.49 23.68
C ASN A 262 -27.52 2.50 22.75
N ARG A 263 -28.27 3.30 21.96
CA ARG A 263 -27.76 4.25 20.98
C ARG A 263 -28.32 5.64 21.22
N ARG A 264 -27.43 6.65 21.19
CA ARG A 264 -27.83 8.07 21.24
C ARG A 264 -28.55 8.45 19.94
N ASP A 265 -29.69 9.12 20.06
CA ASP A 265 -30.38 9.68 18.90
C ASP A 265 -29.73 11.00 18.48
N LEU A 266 -29.13 11.01 17.31
CA LEU A 266 -28.45 12.15 16.70
C LEU A 266 -29.22 12.72 15.50
N ARG A 267 -30.43 12.22 15.21
CA ARG A 267 -31.18 12.58 14.00
C ARG A 267 -31.65 14.03 13.96
N SER A 268 -31.69 14.69 15.12
CA SER A 268 -32.00 16.13 15.20
C SER A 268 -30.86 17.06 14.87
N LEU A 269 -29.62 16.54 14.85
CA LEU A 269 -28.45 17.33 14.50
C LEU A 269 -28.30 17.39 12.97
N PRO A 270 -28.04 18.57 12.38
CA PRO A 270 -27.85 18.71 10.94
C PRO A 270 -26.46 18.25 10.52
N LEU A 271 -26.16 16.96 10.73
CA LEU A 271 -24.94 16.29 10.26
C LEU A 271 -24.93 16.26 8.74
N ILE A 272 -23.79 16.59 8.12
CA ILE A 272 -23.61 16.59 6.67
C ILE A 272 -22.46 15.68 6.26
N THR A 273 -22.56 15.06 5.08
CA THR A 273 -21.45 14.36 4.43
C THR A 273 -20.80 15.28 3.39
N LEU A 274 -19.46 15.23 3.29
CA LEU A 274 -18.64 16.01 2.36
C LEU A 274 -17.67 15.06 1.63
N ASP A 275 -17.92 14.84 0.35
CA ASP A 275 -17.20 13.86 -0.46
C ASP A 275 -16.96 14.32 -1.90
N ASP A 276 -16.18 13.55 -2.67
CA ASP A 276 -16.03 13.74 -4.11
C ASP A 276 -17.37 13.50 -4.82
N GLU A 277 -17.55 14.13 -6.00
CA GLU A 277 -18.79 14.07 -6.77
C GLU A 277 -19.26 12.62 -7.06
N THR A 278 -18.33 11.73 -7.36
CA THR A 278 -18.61 10.34 -7.74
C THR A 278 -18.66 9.36 -6.58
N ALA A 279 -18.38 9.81 -5.35
CA ALA A 279 -18.40 8.95 -4.17
C ALA A 279 -19.82 8.46 -3.87
N GLN A 280 -19.93 7.19 -3.43
CA GLN A 280 -21.17 6.54 -2.99
C GLN A 280 -21.04 5.92 -1.60
N ASP A 281 -19.84 5.78 -1.08
CA ASP A 281 -19.48 5.15 0.17
C ASP A 281 -19.15 6.20 1.24
N PHE A 282 -20.20 6.90 1.73
CA PHE A 282 -20.06 7.96 2.72
C PHE A 282 -19.76 7.37 4.09
N ASP A 283 -18.48 7.36 4.46
CA ASP A 283 -18.01 6.83 5.74
C ASP A 283 -18.34 7.75 6.92
N ASP A 284 -18.31 9.08 6.72
CA ASP A 284 -18.35 10.08 7.77
C ASP A 284 -19.35 11.20 7.51
N ALA A 285 -19.90 11.73 8.60
CA ALA A 285 -20.73 12.93 8.61
C ALA A 285 -20.29 13.83 9.77
N ILE A 286 -20.27 15.13 9.55
CA ILE A 286 -19.70 16.12 10.47
C ILE A 286 -20.74 17.19 10.84
N TRP A 287 -20.62 17.66 12.09
CA TRP A 287 -21.35 18.80 12.61
C TRP A 287 -20.50 19.54 13.64
N ALA A 288 -20.70 20.85 13.75
CA ALA A 288 -20.08 21.68 14.75
C ALA A 288 -21.00 22.81 15.20
N GLU A 289 -20.85 23.22 16.48
CA GLU A 289 -21.38 24.46 17.03
C GLU A 289 -20.31 25.25 17.77
N THR A 290 -20.47 26.58 17.81
CA THR A 290 -19.58 27.46 18.56
C THR A 290 -19.98 27.47 20.03
N THR A 291 -18.99 27.38 20.92
CA THR A 291 -19.15 27.51 22.37
C THR A 291 -18.36 28.72 22.87
N GLU A 292 -18.52 29.11 24.16
CA GLU A 292 -17.76 30.22 24.73
C GLU A 292 -16.25 30.03 24.60
N ASP A 293 -15.79 28.80 24.80
CA ASP A 293 -14.35 28.43 24.87
C ASP A 293 -13.79 27.89 23.54
N GLY A 294 -14.61 27.74 22.51
CA GLY A 294 -14.16 27.14 21.24
C GLY A 294 -15.29 26.52 20.45
N PHE A 295 -15.23 25.20 20.21
CA PHE A 295 -16.20 24.49 19.40
C PHE A 295 -16.57 23.13 20.01
N HIS A 296 -17.83 22.77 19.87
CA HIS A 296 -18.31 21.42 20.08
C HIS A 296 -18.43 20.72 18.71
N LEU A 297 -17.76 19.59 18.56
CA LEU A 297 -17.70 18.83 17.31
C LEU A 297 -18.37 17.47 17.50
N LEU A 298 -19.16 17.05 16.53
CA LEU A 298 -19.67 15.69 16.45
C LEU A 298 -19.35 15.10 15.07
N ILE A 299 -18.63 13.98 15.08
CA ILE A 299 -18.19 13.27 13.89
C ILE A 299 -18.81 11.88 13.95
N ALA A 300 -19.80 11.62 13.10
CA ALA A 300 -20.46 10.32 12.99
C ALA A 300 -19.79 9.49 11.91
N ILE A 301 -19.45 8.25 12.23
CA ILE A 301 -18.83 7.27 11.32
C ILE A 301 -19.77 6.08 11.17
N ALA A 302 -19.95 5.60 9.94
CA ALA A 302 -20.78 4.45 9.62
C ALA A 302 -20.44 3.23 10.50
N ASP A 303 -21.43 2.65 11.21
CA ASP A 303 -21.21 1.50 12.09
C ASP A 303 -21.17 0.19 11.29
N VAL A 304 -20.11 0.03 10.48
CA VAL A 304 -19.89 -1.15 9.64
C VAL A 304 -19.75 -2.42 10.49
N GLY A 305 -19.17 -2.29 11.69
CA GLY A 305 -18.97 -3.41 12.63
C GLY A 305 -20.28 -4.09 13.05
N HIS A 306 -21.39 -3.36 13.03
CA HIS A 306 -22.72 -3.91 13.30
C HIS A 306 -23.20 -4.88 12.21
N TYR A 307 -22.86 -4.60 10.95
CA TYR A 307 -23.33 -5.36 9.78
C TYR A 307 -22.36 -6.43 9.31
N VAL A 308 -21.11 -6.36 9.74
CA VAL A 308 -20.03 -7.29 9.36
C VAL A 308 -19.51 -8.01 10.62
N PRO A 309 -20.21 -9.06 11.09
CA PRO A 309 -19.78 -9.82 12.26
C PRO A 309 -18.42 -10.48 12.01
N HIS A 310 -17.60 -10.56 13.07
CA HIS A 310 -16.31 -11.23 12.98
C HIS A 310 -16.47 -12.71 12.59
N GLY A 311 -15.68 -13.17 11.62
CA GLY A 311 -15.70 -14.54 11.11
C GLY A 311 -16.80 -14.83 10.08
N SER A 312 -17.69 -13.87 9.75
CA SER A 312 -18.67 -14.02 8.67
C SER A 312 -17.97 -14.07 7.30
N ALA A 313 -18.69 -14.46 6.25
CA ALA A 313 -18.15 -14.44 4.89
C ALA A 313 -17.77 -13.01 4.45
N LEU A 314 -18.57 -12.01 4.84
CA LEU A 314 -18.26 -10.59 4.66
C LEU A 314 -16.93 -10.20 5.33
N ASP A 315 -16.73 -10.62 6.58
CA ASP A 315 -15.50 -10.33 7.33
C ASP A 315 -14.26 -10.99 6.69
N MET A 316 -14.39 -12.24 6.30
CA MET A 316 -13.28 -12.96 5.65
C MET A 316 -12.86 -12.30 4.35
N GLU A 317 -13.83 -11.88 3.53
CA GLU A 317 -13.53 -11.19 2.27
C GLU A 317 -13.02 -9.76 2.48
N ALA A 318 -13.58 -9.00 3.40
CA ALA A 318 -13.08 -7.68 3.77
C ALA A 318 -11.63 -7.76 4.27
N ARG A 319 -11.31 -8.76 5.11
CA ARG A 319 -9.95 -9.04 5.57
C ARG A 319 -9.01 -9.38 4.41
N GLN A 320 -9.43 -10.25 3.48
CA GLN A 320 -8.63 -10.65 2.31
C GLN A 320 -8.32 -9.45 1.40
N ARG A 321 -9.28 -8.56 1.19
CA ARG A 321 -9.13 -7.35 0.39
C ARG A 321 -8.26 -6.31 1.10
N GLY A 322 -8.44 -6.15 2.42
CA GLY A 322 -7.73 -5.22 3.30
C GLY A 322 -8.20 -3.77 3.15
N ALA A 323 -8.49 -3.34 1.93
CA ALA A 323 -9.06 -2.03 1.63
C ALA A 323 -9.75 -2.00 0.26
N SER A 324 -10.62 -1.01 0.03
CA SER A 324 -11.10 -0.64 -1.31
C SER A 324 -9.95 -0.12 -2.17
N VAL A 325 -10.03 -0.33 -3.48
CA VAL A 325 -9.05 0.16 -4.45
C VAL A 325 -9.74 1.10 -5.43
N TYR A 326 -9.33 2.36 -5.44
CA TYR A 326 -9.89 3.39 -6.31
C TYR A 326 -8.97 3.61 -7.51
N LEU A 327 -9.39 3.10 -8.66
CA LEU A 327 -8.70 3.23 -9.94
C LEU A 327 -9.25 4.43 -10.72
N PRO A 328 -8.54 4.94 -11.73
CA PRO A 328 -8.99 6.12 -12.47
C PRO A 328 -10.36 5.99 -13.15
N ASP A 329 -10.77 4.79 -13.56
CA ASP A 329 -12.02 4.53 -14.27
C ASP A 329 -13.04 3.68 -13.48
N GLN A 330 -12.65 3.10 -12.36
CA GLN A 330 -13.50 2.23 -11.56
C GLN A 330 -13.01 2.10 -10.12
N SER A 331 -13.88 1.65 -9.23
CA SER A 331 -13.52 1.26 -7.87
C SER A 331 -13.74 -0.24 -7.65
N VAL A 332 -12.88 -0.85 -6.83
CA VAL A 332 -13.07 -2.22 -6.32
C VAL A 332 -13.29 -2.13 -4.82
N PRO A 333 -14.55 -2.23 -4.36
CA PRO A 333 -14.87 -2.00 -2.96
C PRO A 333 -14.41 -3.15 -2.05
N MET A 334 -14.14 -2.84 -0.78
CA MET A 334 -13.82 -3.82 0.27
C MET A 334 -15.04 -4.65 0.66
N LEU A 335 -16.21 -4.05 0.65
CA LEU A 335 -17.50 -4.67 0.98
C LEU A 335 -18.42 -4.68 -0.24
N PRO A 336 -19.38 -5.62 -0.35
CA PRO A 336 -20.37 -5.61 -1.42
C PRO A 336 -21.10 -4.27 -1.55
N PRO A 337 -21.53 -3.84 -2.76
CA PRO A 337 -22.23 -2.58 -2.98
C PRO A 337 -23.51 -2.43 -2.16
N SER A 338 -24.20 -3.54 -1.84
CA SER A 338 -25.37 -3.56 -0.94
C SER A 338 -25.06 -2.98 0.44
N LEU A 339 -23.80 -3.07 0.90
CA LEU A 339 -23.31 -2.45 2.13
C LEU A 339 -22.61 -1.13 1.85
N SER A 340 -21.57 -1.15 1.01
CA SER A 340 -20.66 0.01 0.85
C SER A 340 -21.35 1.24 0.27
N ALA A 341 -22.24 1.08 -0.70
CA ALA A 341 -22.97 2.17 -1.35
C ALA A 341 -24.42 2.33 -0.85
N ASN A 342 -24.87 1.49 0.07
CA ASN A 342 -26.24 1.54 0.58
C ASN A 342 -26.28 1.47 2.11
N ALA A 343 -26.29 0.24 2.70
CA ALA A 343 -26.63 0.06 4.11
C ALA A 343 -25.69 0.75 5.08
N CYS A 344 -24.39 0.76 4.80
CA CYS A 344 -23.38 1.43 5.62
C CYS A 344 -23.24 2.91 5.25
N SER A 345 -23.44 3.28 3.98
CA SER A 345 -23.26 4.65 3.52
C SER A 345 -24.21 5.62 4.22
N LEU A 346 -23.69 6.74 4.75
CA LEU A 346 -24.45 7.77 5.45
C LEU A 346 -25.24 8.66 4.47
N LEU A 347 -26.11 8.01 3.70
CA LEU A 347 -26.94 8.64 2.67
C LEU A 347 -27.87 9.70 3.26
N PRO A 348 -28.11 10.83 2.57
CA PRO A 348 -28.96 11.91 3.06
C PRO A 348 -30.42 11.45 3.25
N GLY A 349 -31.06 11.94 4.32
CA GLY A 349 -32.46 11.68 4.64
C GLY A 349 -32.76 10.28 5.18
N LEU A 350 -31.77 9.38 5.27
CA LEU A 350 -31.97 8.01 5.74
C LEU A 350 -31.35 7.79 7.12
N ASP A 351 -32.05 7.00 7.95
CA ASP A 351 -31.53 6.63 9.27
C ASP A 351 -30.40 5.61 9.12
N ARG A 352 -29.26 5.88 9.78
CA ARG A 352 -28.07 5.04 9.76
C ARG A 352 -27.51 4.86 11.17
N LEU A 353 -27.06 3.66 11.46
CA LEU A 353 -26.29 3.39 12.66
C LEU A 353 -24.88 3.95 12.51
N CYS A 354 -24.37 4.57 13.57
CA CYS A 354 -23.03 5.13 13.57
C CYS A 354 -22.33 4.88 14.91
N LEU A 355 -20.99 4.90 14.87
CA LEU A 355 -20.18 5.30 16.00
C LEU A 355 -19.91 6.80 15.84
N PHE A 356 -19.89 7.54 16.94
CA PHE A 356 -19.59 8.96 16.87
C PHE A 356 -18.46 9.34 17.81
N ALA A 357 -17.64 10.29 17.38
CA ALA A 357 -16.71 11.03 18.23
C ALA A 357 -17.37 12.36 18.59
N ASP A 358 -17.52 12.61 19.89
CA ASP A 358 -18.10 13.83 20.48
C ASP A 358 -16.98 14.56 21.21
N MET A 359 -16.59 15.75 20.73
CA MET A 359 -15.40 16.44 21.17
C MET A 359 -15.64 17.93 21.42
N HIS A 360 -15.05 18.46 22.50
CA HIS A 360 -14.94 19.89 22.74
C HIS A 360 -13.49 20.34 22.51
N ILE A 361 -13.31 21.30 21.61
CA ILE A 361 -12.00 21.88 21.30
C ILE A 361 -11.99 23.38 21.64
N THR A 362 -10.84 23.88 22.01
CA THR A 362 -10.62 25.33 22.22
C THR A 362 -10.46 26.05 20.87
N HIS A 363 -10.46 27.39 20.89
CA HIS A 363 -10.24 28.21 19.70
C HIS A 363 -8.85 27.98 19.04
N ASP A 364 -7.87 27.46 19.79
CA ASP A 364 -6.56 27.06 19.28
C ASP A 364 -6.49 25.58 18.81
N GLY A 365 -7.63 24.86 18.84
CA GLY A 365 -7.76 23.48 18.38
C GLY A 365 -7.30 22.41 19.37
N THR A 366 -7.03 22.76 20.62
CA THR A 366 -6.71 21.77 21.66
C THR A 366 -7.97 21.02 22.08
N VAL A 367 -7.96 19.70 22.03
CA VAL A 367 -9.05 18.84 22.49
C VAL A 367 -9.08 18.83 24.03
N ARG A 368 -10.14 19.36 24.64
CA ARG A 368 -10.34 19.34 26.11
C ARG A 368 -11.01 18.08 26.60
N HIS A 369 -12.08 17.70 25.92
CA HIS A 369 -12.88 16.52 26.23
C HIS A 369 -13.23 15.81 24.95
N GLY A 370 -13.24 14.49 24.99
CA GLY A 370 -13.68 13.67 23.89
C GLY A 370 -14.18 12.32 24.36
N THR A 371 -15.23 11.82 23.72
CA THR A 371 -15.76 10.47 23.94
C THR A 371 -16.16 9.85 22.62
N ILE A 372 -16.24 8.51 22.60
CA ILE A 372 -16.80 7.74 21.50
C ILE A 372 -18.03 7.03 22.01
N GLY A 373 -19.09 7.02 21.19
CA GLY A 373 -20.34 6.37 21.52
C GLY A 373 -21.02 5.74 20.32
N GLN A 374 -22.05 4.96 20.58
CA GLN A 374 -22.93 4.39 19.56
C GLN A 374 -24.14 5.29 19.34
N GLY A 375 -24.52 5.55 18.09
CA GLY A 375 -25.63 6.41 17.75
C GLY A 375 -26.48 5.90 16.59
N ILE A 376 -27.61 6.58 16.39
CA ILE A 376 -28.38 6.57 15.15
C ILE A 376 -28.46 8.01 14.65
N MET A 377 -28.14 8.22 13.38
CA MET A 377 -28.10 9.54 12.77
C MET A 377 -28.89 9.56 11.46
N ARG A 378 -29.18 10.78 10.98
CA ARG A 378 -29.73 11.04 9.66
C ARG A 378 -28.95 12.20 9.05
N SER A 379 -28.28 11.97 7.91
CA SER A 379 -27.58 13.04 7.22
C SER A 379 -28.58 14.07 6.69
N ALA A 380 -28.39 15.33 7.02
CA ALA A 380 -29.25 16.44 6.58
C ALA A 380 -29.01 16.78 5.09
N ALA A 381 -27.77 16.66 4.64
CA ALA A 381 -27.40 16.88 3.26
C ALA A 381 -26.11 16.13 2.89
N ARG A 382 -26.01 15.75 1.64
CA ARG A 382 -24.75 15.39 0.98
C ARG A 382 -24.27 16.56 0.14
N LEU A 383 -23.09 17.08 0.40
CA LEU A 383 -22.43 18.12 -0.38
C LEU A 383 -21.17 17.55 -1.01
N THR A 384 -20.78 18.07 -2.18
CA THR A 384 -19.44 17.84 -2.70
C THR A 384 -18.45 18.81 -2.05
N TYR A 385 -17.16 18.45 -2.05
CA TYR A 385 -16.11 19.39 -1.62
C TYR A 385 -16.19 20.71 -2.38
N ARG A 386 -16.56 20.66 -3.66
CA ARG A 386 -16.73 21.84 -4.50
C ARG A 386 -17.93 22.68 -4.07
N ASP A 387 -19.09 22.06 -3.84
CA ASP A 387 -20.30 22.78 -3.40
C ASP A 387 -20.04 23.54 -2.09
N ALA A 388 -19.43 22.83 -1.12
CA ALA A 388 -19.09 23.42 0.17
C ALA A 388 -18.06 24.56 0.03
N GLN A 389 -17.06 24.41 -0.86
CA GLN A 389 -16.08 25.45 -1.13
C GLN A 389 -16.74 26.68 -1.78
N ASP A 390 -17.54 26.47 -2.82
CA ASP A 390 -18.22 27.54 -3.55
C ASP A 390 -19.17 28.32 -2.64
N ALA A 391 -19.88 27.64 -1.74
CA ALA A 391 -20.71 28.29 -0.73
C ALA A 391 -19.88 29.11 0.29
N LEU A 392 -18.75 28.58 0.75
CA LEU A 392 -17.84 29.27 1.66
C LEU A 392 -17.17 30.49 0.99
N ASP A 393 -17.03 30.47 -0.32
CA ASP A 393 -16.52 31.59 -1.14
C ASP A 393 -17.61 32.60 -1.52
N GLY A 394 -18.86 32.38 -1.08
CA GLY A 394 -19.99 33.27 -1.32
C GLY A 394 -20.57 33.18 -2.73
N LYS A 395 -20.31 32.11 -3.48
CA LYS A 395 -20.92 31.89 -4.79
C LYS A 395 -22.39 31.49 -4.63
N ALA A 396 -23.22 31.97 -5.57
CA ALA A 396 -24.63 31.64 -5.60
C ALA A 396 -24.83 30.13 -5.92
N MET A 397 -25.59 29.45 -5.11
CA MET A 397 -26.00 28.06 -5.34
C MET A 397 -27.40 28.01 -5.97
N PRO A 398 -27.71 26.98 -6.80
CA PRO A 398 -29.04 26.80 -7.35
C PRO A 398 -30.11 26.77 -6.25
N PRO A 399 -31.33 27.31 -6.48
CA PRO A 399 -32.36 27.39 -5.44
C PRO A 399 -32.75 26.03 -4.82
N GLU A 400 -32.68 24.96 -5.61
CA GLU A 400 -32.98 23.58 -5.19
C GLU A 400 -31.80 22.87 -4.49
N HIS A 401 -30.64 23.55 -4.39
CA HIS A 401 -29.44 22.92 -3.83
C HIS A 401 -29.64 22.60 -2.33
N PRO A 402 -29.26 21.38 -1.85
CA PRO A 402 -29.44 20.96 -0.48
C PRO A 402 -28.88 21.89 0.60
N ILE A 403 -27.90 22.72 0.24
CA ILE A 403 -27.27 23.68 1.14
C ILE A 403 -28.27 24.65 1.76
N HIS A 404 -29.35 24.99 1.05
CA HIS A 404 -30.39 25.91 1.52
C HIS A 404 -31.27 25.31 2.64
N THR A 405 -31.20 23.99 2.85
CA THR A 405 -31.91 23.33 3.95
C THR A 405 -31.11 23.31 5.24
N LEU A 406 -29.82 23.69 5.19
CA LEU A 406 -28.92 23.68 6.32
C LEU A 406 -28.97 24.99 7.11
N PRO A 407 -28.66 24.98 8.42
CA PRO A 407 -28.45 26.20 9.20
C PRO A 407 -27.38 27.07 8.53
N SER A 408 -27.65 28.35 8.31
CA SER A 408 -26.77 29.28 7.57
C SER A 408 -25.36 29.39 8.18
N ALA A 409 -25.23 29.23 9.50
CA ALA A 409 -23.96 29.30 10.19
C ALA A 409 -23.13 28.01 10.11
N LEU A 410 -23.72 26.87 9.73
CA LEU A 410 -23.08 25.55 9.87
C LEU A 410 -21.74 25.47 9.13
N LEU A 411 -21.70 25.80 7.85
CA LEU A 411 -20.45 25.72 7.05
C LEU A 411 -19.38 26.68 7.57
N GLY A 412 -19.77 27.88 7.99
CA GLY A 412 -18.85 28.85 8.62
C GLY A 412 -18.25 28.32 9.93
N THR A 413 -19.08 27.70 10.77
CA THR A 413 -18.63 27.07 12.03
C THR A 413 -17.71 25.89 11.78
N LEU A 414 -18.06 25.01 10.83
CA LEU A 414 -17.20 23.89 10.43
C LEU A 414 -15.83 24.37 9.94
N LYS A 415 -15.81 25.43 9.10
CA LYS A 415 -14.55 26.03 8.63
C LYS A 415 -13.73 26.60 9.77
N ALA A 416 -14.36 27.32 10.71
CA ALA A 416 -13.66 27.89 11.86
C ALA A 416 -13.06 26.81 12.78
N ALA A 417 -13.82 25.75 13.06
CA ALA A 417 -13.35 24.60 13.84
C ALA A 417 -12.22 23.84 13.11
N GLY A 418 -12.34 23.64 11.78
CA GLY A 418 -11.28 23.04 10.98
C GLY A 418 -9.98 23.85 10.99
N ASN A 419 -10.08 25.17 10.90
CA ASN A 419 -8.93 26.07 11.01
C ASN A 419 -8.26 26.00 12.39
N ALA A 420 -9.03 25.88 13.47
CA ALA A 420 -8.49 25.69 14.82
C ALA A 420 -7.69 24.38 14.92
N LEU A 421 -8.24 23.27 14.41
CA LEU A 421 -7.55 21.97 14.37
C LEU A 421 -6.28 22.01 13.51
N ASP A 422 -6.30 22.73 12.38
CA ASP A 422 -5.14 22.91 11.51
C ASP A 422 -4.04 23.77 12.16
N LEU A 423 -4.44 24.80 12.92
CA LEU A 423 -3.52 25.59 13.75
C LEU A 423 -2.79 24.69 14.76
N ALA A 424 -3.54 23.88 15.50
CA ALA A 424 -2.97 22.91 16.45
C ALA A 424 -2.05 21.89 15.73
N ALA A 425 -2.41 21.44 14.51
CA ALA A 425 -1.57 20.58 13.71
C ALA A 425 -0.23 21.23 13.35
N THR A 426 -0.27 22.50 12.95
CA THR A 426 0.92 23.29 12.61
C THR A 426 1.82 23.47 13.83
N GLN A 427 1.25 23.79 14.99
CA GLN A 427 1.99 23.99 16.25
C GLN A 427 2.71 22.71 16.72
N ARG A 428 2.10 21.52 16.53
CA ARG A 428 2.74 20.22 16.85
C ARG A 428 3.74 19.74 15.81
N GLY A 429 3.95 20.50 14.72
CA GLY A 429 4.92 20.17 13.66
C GLY A 429 4.43 19.10 12.68
N ALA A 430 3.13 19.02 12.41
CA ALA A 430 2.60 18.15 11.37
C ALA A 430 3.16 18.54 9.99
N LEU A 431 3.57 17.55 9.21
CA LEU A 431 4.07 17.78 7.85
C LEU A 431 2.88 17.97 6.91
N ARG A 432 2.88 19.05 6.15
CA ARG A 432 1.99 19.20 4.99
C ARG A 432 2.68 18.54 3.80
N LEU A 433 2.13 17.44 3.32
CA LEU A 433 2.58 16.82 2.09
C LEU A 433 1.70 17.36 0.96
N ASP A 434 2.32 18.07 0.03
CA ASP A 434 1.69 18.33 -1.27
C ASP A 434 1.70 17.00 -2.03
N GLU A 435 0.56 16.36 -2.12
CA GLU A 435 0.40 15.20 -2.98
C GLU A 435 0.17 15.71 -4.40
N ASP A 436 1.10 15.40 -5.31
CA ASP A 436 0.96 15.58 -6.76
C ASP A 436 -0.06 14.54 -7.31
N ALA A 437 -1.26 14.49 -6.71
CA ALA A 437 -2.30 13.59 -7.17
C ALA A 437 -2.80 14.04 -8.55
N LEU A 438 -2.89 13.10 -9.48
CA LEU A 438 -3.39 13.37 -10.83
C LEU A 438 -4.82 12.86 -10.98
N VAL A 439 -5.66 13.68 -11.60
CA VAL A 439 -6.97 13.28 -12.10
C VAL A 439 -6.83 12.99 -13.59
N ILE A 440 -7.35 11.83 -14.00
CA ILE A 440 -7.39 11.42 -15.40
C ILE A 440 -8.83 11.56 -15.87
N THR A 441 -9.04 12.38 -16.90
CA THR A 441 -10.35 12.47 -17.57
C THR A 441 -10.37 11.55 -18.78
N PHE A 442 -11.57 11.14 -19.18
CA PHE A 442 -11.77 10.18 -20.26
C PHE A 442 -12.66 10.76 -21.36
N HIS A 443 -12.38 10.35 -22.59
CA HIS A 443 -13.30 10.50 -23.71
C HIS A 443 -14.49 9.53 -23.59
N PRO A 444 -15.60 9.73 -24.31
CA PRO A 444 -16.75 8.83 -24.28
C PRO A 444 -16.43 7.37 -24.67
N ASP A 445 -15.37 7.14 -25.45
CA ASP A 445 -14.86 5.83 -25.83
C ASP A 445 -14.00 5.16 -24.74
N GLY A 446 -13.83 5.83 -23.58
CA GLY A 446 -13.03 5.34 -22.46
C GLY A 446 -11.51 5.50 -22.61
N GLN A 447 -11.05 6.22 -23.67
CA GLN A 447 -9.64 6.56 -23.77
C GLN A 447 -9.30 7.77 -22.88
N PRO A 448 -8.08 7.85 -22.33
CA PRO A 448 -7.67 8.98 -21.51
C PRO A 448 -7.62 10.27 -22.35
N ALA A 449 -8.35 11.29 -21.89
CA ALA A 449 -8.46 12.60 -22.54
C ALA A 449 -7.43 13.61 -22.01
N ALA A 450 -7.21 13.64 -20.68
CA ALA A 450 -6.25 14.54 -20.06
C ALA A 450 -5.72 13.99 -18.73
N PHE A 451 -4.53 14.45 -18.36
CA PHE A 451 -3.91 14.29 -17.05
C PHE A 451 -3.77 15.66 -16.42
N GLN A 452 -4.42 15.90 -15.31
CA GLN A 452 -4.46 17.20 -14.66
C GLN A 452 -4.12 17.04 -13.17
N PRO A 453 -3.39 17.99 -12.57
CA PRO A 453 -3.23 18.02 -11.12
C PRO A 453 -4.61 18.08 -10.45
N ARG A 454 -4.80 17.29 -9.37
CA ARG A 454 -6.00 17.39 -8.56
C ARG A 454 -6.01 18.73 -7.85
N GLU A 455 -7.09 19.47 -8.02
CA GLU A 455 -7.28 20.71 -7.28
C GLU A 455 -7.51 20.39 -5.79
N ARG A 456 -6.68 20.99 -4.93
CA ARG A 456 -6.85 20.88 -3.47
C ARG A 456 -7.69 22.06 -3.00
N LEU A 457 -8.86 21.76 -2.46
CA LEU A 457 -9.78 22.75 -1.89
C LEU A 457 -9.56 22.84 -0.37
N ALA A 458 -9.86 23.98 0.24
CA ALA A 458 -9.81 24.14 1.69
C ALA A 458 -10.81 23.21 2.41
N THR A 459 -11.89 22.80 1.74
CA THR A 459 -12.85 21.82 2.25
C THR A 459 -12.28 20.41 2.36
N HIS A 460 -11.30 20.00 1.54
CA HIS A 460 -10.56 18.75 1.74
C HIS A 460 -9.76 18.80 3.06
N ASP A 461 -9.06 19.92 3.33
CA ASP A 461 -8.27 20.10 4.54
C ASP A 461 -9.15 20.15 5.78
N LEU A 462 -10.33 20.77 5.66
CA LEU A 462 -11.33 20.81 6.72
C LEU A 462 -11.72 19.40 7.14
N VAL A 463 -12.21 18.56 6.22
CA VAL A 463 -12.63 17.19 6.53
C VAL A 463 -11.44 16.37 7.06
N ALA A 464 -10.27 16.48 6.43
CA ALA A 464 -9.07 15.79 6.90
C ALA A 464 -8.72 16.14 8.35
N SER A 465 -8.86 17.41 8.77
CA SER A 465 -8.59 17.84 10.14
C SER A 465 -9.56 17.22 11.16
N PHE A 466 -10.86 17.12 10.81
CA PHE A 466 -11.87 16.45 11.63
C PHE A 466 -11.56 14.94 11.74
N MET A 467 -11.22 14.29 10.63
CA MET A 467 -10.89 12.86 10.61
C MET A 467 -9.62 12.57 11.44
N ILE A 468 -8.60 13.42 11.36
CA ILE A 468 -7.39 13.29 12.18
C ILE A 468 -7.73 13.42 13.67
N ALA A 469 -8.60 14.36 14.05
CA ALA A 469 -9.00 14.55 15.44
C ALA A 469 -9.76 13.31 15.96
N ALA A 470 -10.75 12.78 15.21
CA ALA A 470 -11.50 11.59 15.59
C ALA A 470 -10.60 10.33 15.68
N ASN A 471 -9.69 10.15 14.74
CA ASN A 471 -8.72 9.05 14.73
C ASN A 471 -7.76 9.14 15.94
N THR A 472 -7.35 10.35 16.33
CA THR A 472 -6.49 10.58 17.49
C THR A 472 -7.22 10.23 18.79
N LEU A 473 -8.48 10.69 18.94
CA LEU A 473 -9.33 10.35 20.09
C LEU A 473 -9.53 8.84 20.22
N ALA A 474 -9.81 8.17 19.10
CA ALA A 474 -9.95 6.71 19.05
C ALA A 474 -8.66 6.00 19.51
N ALA A 475 -7.49 6.49 19.07
CA ALA A 475 -6.20 5.94 19.48
C ALA A 475 -5.93 6.12 20.98
N GLU A 476 -6.25 7.30 21.54
CA GLU A 476 -6.08 7.61 22.96
C GLU A 476 -6.98 6.73 23.85
N ILE A 477 -8.27 6.62 23.48
CA ILE A 477 -9.21 5.74 24.20
C ILE A 477 -8.75 4.29 24.14
N ALA A 478 -8.36 3.82 22.94
CA ALA A 478 -7.91 2.47 22.77
C ALA A 478 -6.64 2.17 23.56
N HIS A 479 -5.66 3.06 23.54
CA HIS A 479 -4.42 2.90 24.29
C HIS A 479 -4.65 2.89 25.81
N LYS A 480 -5.43 3.88 26.32
CA LYS A 480 -5.76 3.99 27.75
C LYS A 480 -6.49 2.75 28.28
N ASN A 481 -7.38 2.16 27.48
CA ASN A 481 -8.20 1.02 27.88
C ASN A 481 -7.65 -0.32 27.37
N GLN A 482 -6.44 -0.34 26.79
CA GLN A 482 -5.77 -1.54 26.24
C GLN A 482 -6.64 -2.31 25.24
N LEU A 483 -7.39 -1.59 24.39
CA LEU A 483 -8.24 -2.20 23.39
C LEU A 483 -7.42 -2.75 22.22
N PRO A 484 -7.86 -3.86 21.60
CA PRO A 484 -7.15 -4.52 20.52
C PRO A 484 -7.34 -3.79 19.17
N VAL A 485 -6.65 -2.68 18.98
CA VAL A 485 -6.65 -1.89 17.73
C VAL A 485 -5.30 -1.97 17.02
N LEU A 486 -5.27 -1.62 15.75
CA LEU A 486 -4.04 -1.45 14.98
C LEU A 486 -3.67 0.03 14.93
N PHE A 487 -2.53 0.38 15.50
CA PHE A 487 -2.02 1.75 15.42
C PHE A 487 -1.44 2.04 14.04
N ARG A 488 -1.60 3.28 13.59
CA ARG A 488 -0.96 3.78 12.38
C ARG A 488 0.29 4.55 12.80
N VAL A 489 1.45 4.02 12.48
CA VAL A 489 2.73 4.55 12.91
C VAL A 489 3.51 5.10 11.71
N HIS A 490 4.21 6.21 11.92
CA HIS A 490 5.05 6.81 10.88
C HIS A 490 6.45 7.05 11.46
N PRO A 491 7.46 6.26 11.05
CA PRO A 491 8.81 6.38 11.57
C PRO A 491 9.40 7.76 11.29
N ALA A 492 10.34 8.20 12.14
CA ALA A 492 11.08 9.42 11.88
C ALA A 492 11.93 9.30 10.60
N PRO A 493 12.07 10.37 9.82
CA PRO A 493 12.98 10.40 8.69
C PRO A 493 14.42 10.09 9.12
N THR A 494 15.12 9.32 8.29
CA THR A 494 16.54 9.00 8.48
C THR A 494 17.32 9.30 7.20
N VAL A 495 18.66 9.42 7.28
CA VAL A 495 19.52 9.63 6.10
C VAL A 495 19.30 8.55 5.04
N LYS A 496 19.06 7.28 5.45
CA LYS A 496 18.77 6.16 4.54
C LYS A 496 17.34 6.11 4.03
N ARG A 497 16.39 6.71 4.77
CA ARG A 497 14.96 6.77 4.46
C ARG A 497 14.43 8.16 4.77
N PRO A 498 14.66 9.13 3.87
CA PRO A 498 14.25 10.52 4.09
C PRO A 498 12.73 10.70 4.11
N ARG A 499 11.99 9.80 3.46
CA ARG A 499 10.51 9.77 3.44
C ARG A 499 10.01 8.35 3.74
N PRO A 500 10.01 7.91 5.01
CA PRO A 500 9.46 6.62 5.36
C PRO A 500 7.94 6.63 5.14
N ALA A 501 7.37 5.51 4.70
CA ALA A 501 5.91 5.35 4.64
C ALA A 501 5.34 5.02 6.01
N ALA A 502 4.12 5.51 6.29
CA ALA A 502 3.34 5.07 7.42
C ALA A 502 2.94 3.59 7.27
N ARG A 503 2.75 2.89 8.39
CA ARG A 503 2.41 1.47 8.40
C ARG A 503 1.51 1.13 9.59
N TYR A 504 0.79 0.04 9.50
CA TYR A 504 0.08 -0.54 10.65
C TYR A 504 1.06 -1.23 11.60
N SER A 505 0.74 -1.20 12.89
CA SER A 505 1.52 -1.82 13.96
C SER A 505 0.60 -2.22 15.11
N THR A 506 0.93 -3.30 15.82
CA THR A 506 0.29 -3.64 17.11
C THR A 506 0.83 -2.79 18.26
N LEU A 507 1.98 -2.14 18.06
CA LEU A 507 2.61 -1.29 19.06
C LEU A 507 2.18 0.17 18.85
N ALA A 508 1.86 0.83 19.96
CA ALA A 508 1.53 2.25 20.02
C ALA A 508 2.80 3.10 19.89
N GLU A 509 3.18 3.43 18.66
CA GLU A 509 4.34 4.27 18.35
C GLU A 509 3.89 5.60 17.73
N ARG A 510 4.79 6.58 17.74
CA ARG A 510 4.54 7.93 17.24
C ARG A 510 4.26 7.96 15.73
N HIS A 511 3.32 8.80 15.30
CA HIS A 511 3.10 9.15 13.90
C HIS A 511 3.81 10.48 13.58
N ASN A 512 5.11 10.42 13.19
CA ASN A 512 5.93 11.62 13.01
C ASN A 512 5.40 12.56 11.92
N GLY A 513 4.79 12.04 10.84
CA GLY A 513 4.22 12.88 9.78
C GLY A 513 3.08 13.78 10.26
N LEU A 514 2.28 13.34 11.24
CA LEU A 514 1.21 14.12 11.84
C LEU A 514 1.63 14.84 13.13
N GLY A 515 2.85 14.62 13.61
CA GLY A 515 3.32 15.14 14.89
C GLY A 515 2.60 14.56 16.11
N LEU A 516 1.90 13.42 15.97
CA LEU A 516 1.06 12.83 17.01
C LEU A 516 1.77 11.71 17.76
N PRO A 517 1.59 11.63 19.10
CA PRO A 517 2.16 10.54 19.90
C PRO A 517 1.49 9.19 19.60
N LEU A 518 0.18 9.19 19.33
CA LEU A 518 -0.65 8.04 19.04
C LEU A 518 -1.58 8.35 17.87
N TYR A 519 -1.81 7.36 17.02
CA TYR A 519 -2.77 7.48 15.93
C TYR A 519 -3.28 6.10 15.52
N THR A 520 -4.57 5.99 15.22
CA THR A 520 -5.19 4.82 14.62
C THR A 520 -6.11 5.24 13.50
N HIS A 521 -6.52 4.32 12.67
CA HIS A 521 -7.59 4.53 11.71
C HIS A 521 -8.91 4.08 12.29
N PHE A 522 -9.93 4.96 12.24
CA PHE A 522 -11.27 4.74 12.78
C PHE A 522 -12.36 5.28 11.84
N THR A 523 -12.03 6.28 11.02
CA THR A 523 -13.01 7.11 10.30
C THR A 523 -13.42 6.59 8.94
N SER A 524 -12.94 5.42 8.48
CA SER A 524 -13.30 4.90 7.15
C SER A 524 -13.49 3.37 7.14
N PRO A 525 -14.42 2.81 7.92
CA PRO A 525 -14.63 1.37 8.05
C PRO A 525 -15.27 0.71 6.82
N ILE A 526 -15.91 1.46 5.93
CA ILE A 526 -16.46 0.93 4.67
C ILE A 526 -15.34 0.50 3.74
N ARG A 527 -14.20 1.23 3.77
CA ARG A 527 -13.11 1.07 2.80
C ARG A 527 -11.78 0.63 3.38
N ARG A 528 -11.63 0.48 4.72
CA ARG A 528 -10.39 -0.01 5.36
C ARG A 528 -10.69 -1.02 6.45
N TYR A 529 -10.10 -2.20 6.35
CA TYR A 529 -10.29 -3.26 7.34
C TYR A 529 -9.73 -2.92 8.73
N ALA A 530 -8.65 -2.14 8.80
CA ALA A 530 -8.10 -1.68 10.08
C ALA A 530 -9.11 -0.86 10.90
N ASP A 531 -9.90 -0.01 10.23
CA ASP A 531 -10.96 0.79 10.86
C ASP A 531 -12.09 -0.13 11.37
N LEU A 532 -12.46 -1.16 10.61
CA LEU A 532 -13.46 -2.14 11.05
C LEU A 532 -12.99 -2.89 12.30
N VAL A 533 -11.71 -3.23 12.41
CA VAL A 533 -11.12 -3.81 13.63
C VAL A 533 -11.23 -2.83 14.81
N ALA A 534 -10.91 -1.55 14.59
CA ALA A 534 -11.03 -0.51 15.62
C ALA A 534 -12.49 -0.30 16.05
N HIS A 535 -13.45 -0.30 15.11
CA HIS A 535 -14.88 -0.20 15.39
C HIS A 535 -15.37 -1.29 16.33
N ARG A 536 -14.99 -2.55 16.07
CA ARG A 536 -15.36 -3.68 16.94
C ARG A 536 -14.84 -3.52 18.36
N ALA A 537 -13.57 -3.14 18.50
CA ALA A 537 -12.95 -2.91 19.79
C ALA A 537 -13.61 -1.75 20.57
N LEU A 538 -13.89 -0.64 19.90
CA LEU A 538 -14.54 0.52 20.49
C LEU A 538 -16.02 0.25 20.82
N THR A 539 -16.74 -0.51 19.99
CA THR A 539 -18.10 -0.93 20.26
C THR A 539 -18.19 -1.75 21.55
N MET A 540 -17.29 -2.74 21.74
CA MET A 540 -17.21 -3.53 22.97
C MET A 540 -16.94 -2.64 24.19
N TRP A 541 -16.05 -1.68 24.07
CA TRP A 541 -15.77 -0.72 25.13
C TRP A 541 -16.98 0.15 25.48
N CYS A 542 -17.70 0.68 24.47
CA CYS A 542 -18.93 1.45 24.68
C CYS A 542 -20.02 0.64 25.41
N GLN A 543 -20.06 -0.67 25.20
CA GLN A 543 -21.04 -1.58 25.83
C GLN A 543 -20.60 -2.09 27.21
N GLY A 544 -19.42 -1.67 27.72
CA GLY A 544 -18.88 -2.13 28.99
C GLY A 544 -18.51 -3.63 29.01
N THR A 545 -18.44 -4.26 27.84
CA THR A 545 -18.07 -5.68 27.71
C THR A 545 -16.57 -5.83 27.71
N THR A 546 -15.99 -6.11 28.88
CA THR A 546 -14.53 -6.34 29.05
C THR A 546 -14.12 -7.80 28.94
N THR A 547 -15.01 -8.69 28.51
CA THR A 547 -14.71 -10.12 28.48
C THR A 547 -13.70 -10.46 27.39
N VAL A 548 -12.57 -10.97 27.82
CA VAL A 548 -11.44 -11.55 27.06
C VAL A 548 -11.88 -12.64 26.05
N ALA A 549 -13.13 -13.11 26.13
CA ALA A 549 -13.72 -14.12 25.23
C ALA A 549 -13.84 -13.65 23.76
N TYR A 550 -13.72 -12.35 23.51
CA TYR A 550 -13.76 -11.77 22.16
C TYR A 550 -12.59 -10.78 21.93
N ALA A 551 -11.43 -11.05 22.55
CA ALA A 551 -10.23 -10.37 22.08
C ALA A 551 -9.98 -10.86 20.66
N PRO A 552 -10.26 -10.05 19.62
CA PRO A 552 -9.78 -10.40 18.30
C PRO A 552 -8.27 -10.60 18.44
N PRO A 553 -7.65 -11.53 17.72
CA PRO A 553 -6.22 -11.81 17.82
C PRO A 553 -5.32 -10.60 17.54
N ALA A 554 -5.89 -9.42 17.36
CA ALA A 554 -5.23 -8.18 16.94
C ALA A 554 -4.09 -7.70 17.87
N MET A 555 -4.14 -7.97 19.18
CA MET A 555 -3.06 -7.52 20.08
C MET A 555 -1.73 -8.26 19.87
N GLN A 556 -1.73 -9.39 19.18
CA GLN A 556 -0.52 -10.17 18.87
C GLN A 556 -0.50 -10.70 17.42
N ASP A 557 -1.48 -10.34 16.59
CA ASP A 557 -1.60 -10.85 15.22
C ASP A 557 -0.68 -10.06 14.26
N ASN A 558 0.62 -10.32 14.38
CA ASN A 558 1.60 -9.83 13.42
C ASN A 558 1.28 -10.30 11.99
N ALA A 559 0.50 -11.35 11.80
CA ALA A 559 0.06 -11.83 10.50
C ALA A 559 -0.98 -10.87 9.90
N LEU A 560 -1.95 -10.38 10.69
CA LEU A 560 -2.90 -9.37 10.24
C LEU A 560 -2.20 -8.06 9.88
N VAL A 561 -1.29 -7.58 10.73
CA VAL A 561 -0.48 -6.38 10.45
C VAL A 561 0.29 -6.51 9.15
N SER A 562 0.98 -7.63 8.96
CA SER A 562 1.75 -7.89 7.74
C SER A 562 0.84 -7.97 6.51
N HIS A 563 -0.32 -8.59 6.65
CA HIS A 563 -1.32 -8.69 5.59
C HIS A 563 -1.87 -7.32 5.19
N LEU A 564 -2.28 -6.48 6.15
CA LEU A 564 -2.83 -5.15 5.84
C LEU A 564 -1.78 -4.21 5.25
N ASN A 565 -0.55 -4.22 5.75
CA ASN A 565 0.54 -3.46 5.15
C ASN A 565 0.86 -3.95 3.71
N PHE A 566 0.73 -5.25 3.45
CA PHE A 566 0.86 -5.81 2.11
C PHE A 566 -0.29 -5.38 1.19
N THR A 567 -1.55 -5.49 1.63
CA THR A 567 -2.73 -5.14 0.81
C THR A 567 -2.77 -3.65 0.49
N GLU A 568 -2.40 -2.78 1.43
CA GLU A 568 -2.26 -1.34 1.19
C GLU A 568 -1.20 -1.05 0.11
N LYS A 569 0.00 -1.65 0.22
CA LYS A 569 1.04 -1.51 -0.79
C LYS A 569 0.60 -2.08 -2.15
N ARG A 570 -0.08 -3.22 -2.16
CA ARG A 570 -0.66 -3.83 -3.37
C ARG A 570 -1.65 -2.88 -4.06
N ALA A 571 -2.56 -2.27 -3.28
CA ALA A 571 -3.53 -1.31 -3.79
C ALA A 571 -2.84 -0.09 -4.42
N ALA A 572 -1.88 0.52 -3.71
CA ALA A 572 -1.11 1.65 -4.22
C ALA A 572 -0.35 1.32 -5.50
N GLN A 573 0.29 0.15 -5.57
CA GLN A 573 0.99 -0.30 -6.78
C GLN A 573 0.03 -0.56 -7.94
N CYS A 574 -1.15 -1.14 -7.67
CA CYS A 574 -2.18 -1.37 -8.68
C CYS A 574 -2.69 -0.05 -9.29
N VAL A 575 -2.94 0.96 -8.46
CA VAL A 575 -3.35 2.29 -8.91
C VAL A 575 -2.25 2.94 -9.74
N GLN A 576 -1.01 2.93 -9.27
CA GLN A 576 0.12 3.50 -10.01
C GLN A 576 0.33 2.81 -11.37
N ASP A 577 0.22 1.47 -11.42
CA ASP A 577 0.34 0.70 -12.66
C ASP A 577 -0.79 1.04 -13.65
N SER A 578 -2.02 1.21 -13.17
CA SER A 578 -3.15 1.63 -14.02
C SER A 578 -2.93 3.02 -14.62
N GLN A 579 -2.42 3.96 -13.82
CA GLN A 579 -2.05 5.30 -14.29
C GLN A 579 -0.94 5.25 -15.34
N ASN A 580 0.08 4.39 -15.15
CA ASN A 580 1.16 4.20 -16.12
C ASN A 580 0.64 3.64 -17.46
N ARG A 581 -0.31 2.69 -17.42
CA ARG A 581 -0.94 2.12 -18.62
C ARG A 581 -1.77 3.16 -19.37
N LEU A 582 -2.57 3.93 -18.64
CA LEU A 582 -3.36 5.02 -19.22
C LEU A 582 -2.46 6.12 -19.81
N ALA A 583 -1.36 6.46 -19.13
CA ALA A 583 -0.38 7.41 -19.66
C ALA A 583 0.30 6.90 -20.94
N ALA A 584 0.66 5.62 -20.99
CA ALA A 584 1.21 5.03 -22.22
C ALA A 584 0.20 5.06 -23.39
N ALA A 585 -1.09 4.86 -23.10
CA ALA A 585 -2.16 5.01 -24.09
C ALA A 585 -2.31 6.46 -24.56
N PHE A 586 -2.34 7.41 -23.62
CA PHE A 586 -2.45 8.85 -23.90
C PHE A 586 -1.28 9.38 -24.72
N LEU A 587 -0.07 8.87 -24.49
CA LEU A 587 1.15 9.27 -25.17
C LEU A 587 1.35 8.59 -26.53
N ALA A 588 0.60 7.55 -26.84
CA ALA A 588 0.76 6.81 -28.10
C ALA A 588 0.75 7.68 -29.37
N PRO A 589 -0.10 8.72 -29.50
CA PRO A 589 -0.05 9.65 -30.63
C PRO A 589 1.21 10.52 -30.68
N CYS A 590 1.97 10.62 -29.60
CA CYS A 590 3.20 11.42 -29.51
C CYS A 590 4.48 10.62 -29.84
N VAL A 591 4.35 9.36 -30.27
CA VAL A 591 5.52 8.55 -30.69
C VAL A 591 6.21 9.25 -31.87
N GLY A 592 7.55 9.32 -31.80
CA GLY A 592 8.37 10.09 -32.74
C GLY A 592 8.52 11.58 -32.41
N GLN A 593 7.80 12.09 -31.43
CA GLN A 593 7.84 13.50 -31.03
C GLN A 593 8.75 13.75 -29.83
N ASN A 594 9.21 14.98 -29.69
CA ASN A 594 9.87 15.44 -28.48
C ASN A 594 8.88 15.60 -27.34
N VAL A 595 9.19 15.01 -26.19
CA VAL A 595 8.44 15.12 -24.94
C VAL A 595 9.28 15.81 -23.87
N ASN A 596 8.62 16.61 -23.05
CA ASN A 596 9.26 17.25 -21.91
C ASN A 596 9.30 16.27 -20.73
N ILE A 597 10.45 16.20 -20.04
CA ILE A 597 10.70 15.33 -18.91
C ILE A 597 11.35 16.10 -17.78
N HIS A 598 11.09 15.70 -16.54
CA HIS A 598 11.78 16.20 -15.35
C HIS A 598 12.68 15.10 -14.78
N ALA A 599 13.96 15.40 -14.59
CA ALA A 599 14.88 14.49 -13.92
C ALA A 599 14.50 14.34 -12.44
N THR A 600 14.51 13.11 -11.93
CA THR A 600 14.18 12.80 -10.52
C THR A 600 15.35 12.20 -9.76
N THR A 601 15.91 11.10 -10.24
CA THR A 601 17.07 10.42 -9.63
C THR A 601 17.90 9.70 -10.68
N THR A 602 19.13 9.35 -10.32
CA THR A 602 20.02 8.54 -11.16
C THR A 602 20.03 7.10 -10.70
N THR A 603 20.17 6.15 -11.64
CA THR A 603 20.35 4.72 -11.39
C THR A 603 21.55 4.20 -12.20
N ARG A 604 21.95 2.96 -11.96
CA ARG A 604 22.97 2.30 -12.81
C ARG A 604 22.53 2.13 -14.26
N GLN A 605 21.23 2.11 -14.54
CA GLN A 605 20.67 1.87 -15.87
C GLN A 605 20.42 3.16 -16.67
N GLY A 606 20.22 4.29 -15.99
CA GLY A 606 19.88 5.55 -16.62
C GLY A 606 19.37 6.60 -15.65
N LEU A 607 18.87 7.69 -16.21
CA LEU A 607 18.24 8.79 -15.51
C LEU A 607 16.75 8.46 -15.31
N CYS A 608 16.30 8.37 -14.07
CA CYS A 608 14.89 8.30 -13.75
C CYS A 608 14.26 9.68 -14.01
N VAL A 609 13.19 9.70 -14.76
CA VAL A 609 12.50 10.92 -15.18
C VAL A 609 11.00 10.81 -14.93
N ARG A 610 10.32 11.96 -14.86
CA ARG A 610 8.86 12.06 -14.96
C ARG A 610 8.49 12.79 -16.24
N LEU A 611 7.56 12.23 -16.98
CA LEU A 611 6.98 12.88 -18.17
C LEU A 611 6.11 14.06 -17.71
N THR A 612 6.38 15.27 -18.21
CA THR A 612 5.68 16.50 -17.78
C THR A 612 4.17 16.42 -18.01
N LYS A 613 3.76 15.84 -19.14
CA LYS A 613 2.35 15.75 -19.54
C LYS A 613 1.49 14.81 -18.66
N THR A 614 2.08 13.76 -18.13
CA THR A 614 1.34 12.70 -17.44
C THR A 614 1.81 12.46 -15.99
N GLY A 615 2.91 13.10 -15.57
CA GLY A 615 3.53 12.87 -14.27
C GLY A 615 4.10 11.45 -14.09
N THR A 616 4.01 10.59 -15.12
CA THR A 616 4.38 9.18 -15.02
C THR A 616 5.89 9.00 -14.98
N PRO A 617 6.39 8.05 -14.17
CA PRO A 617 7.82 7.74 -14.14
C PRO A 617 8.25 7.01 -15.41
N SER A 618 9.44 7.31 -15.88
CA SER A 618 10.10 6.62 -17.00
C SER A 618 11.60 6.56 -16.76
N LEU A 619 12.30 5.81 -17.59
CA LEU A 619 13.77 5.70 -17.56
C LEU A 619 14.32 6.20 -18.89
N LEU A 620 15.25 7.15 -18.84
CA LEU A 620 16.10 7.53 -19.96
C LEU A 620 17.42 6.77 -19.81
N PRO A 621 17.70 5.74 -20.64
CA PRO A 621 18.91 4.94 -20.49
C PRO A 621 20.18 5.76 -20.68
N TRP A 622 21.27 5.40 -19.99
CA TRP A 622 22.55 6.10 -20.16
C TRP A 622 23.07 6.04 -21.61
N SER A 623 22.73 4.99 -22.35
CA SER A 623 23.02 4.89 -23.79
C SER A 623 22.35 6.00 -24.61
N ALA A 624 21.28 6.57 -24.10
CA ALA A 624 20.50 7.63 -24.75
C ALA A 624 20.78 9.03 -24.18
N VAL A 625 21.72 9.18 -23.23
CA VAL A 625 22.13 10.48 -22.67
C VAL A 625 23.40 10.95 -23.36
N PRO A 626 23.49 12.20 -23.84
CA PRO A 626 24.67 12.74 -24.49
C PRO A 626 25.95 12.62 -23.65
N ASP A 627 27.09 12.38 -24.29
CA ASP A 627 28.36 12.13 -23.60
C ASP A 627 28.82 13.29 -22.69
N TYR A 628 28.48 14.55 -23.02
CA TYR A 628 28.82 15.69 -22.16
C TYR A 628 28.11 15.63 -20.78
N ALA A 629 26.91 15.03 -20.69
CA ALA A 629 26.24 14.80 -19.42
C ALA A 629 26.96 13.72 -18.60
N ARG A 630 27.69 12.80 -19.24
CA ARG A 630 28.52 11.79 -18.59
C ARG A 630 29.85 12.35 -18.08
N MET A 631 30.46 13.26 -18.83
CA MET A 631 31.77 13.85 -18.48
C MET A 631 31.71 14.79 -17.27
N ASN A 632 30.56 15.44 -17.03
CA ASN A 632 30.37 16.27 -15.85
C ASN A 632 29.97 15.47 -14.61
N ASP A 633 29.88 14.16 -14.71
CA ASP A 633 29.35 13.27 -13.67
C ASP A 633 30.45 12.50 -12.91
N ASP A 634 31.74 12.70 -13.20
CA ASP A 634 32.80 12.23 -12.32
C ASP A 634 32.73 12.86 -10.91
N SER A 635 32.05 14.01 -10.77
CA SER A 635 31.62 14.56 -9.49
C SER A 635 30.45 13.79 -8.84
N LEU A 636 29.62 13.09 -9.63
CA LEU A 636 28.47 12.29 -9.16
C LEU A 636 28.87 10.85 -8.79
N TYR A 637 29.99 10.33 -9.31
CA TYR A 637 30.51 8.98 -9.02
C TYR A 637 31.74 8.96 -8.10
N GLY A 638 32.14 10.10 -7.53
CA GLY A 638 33.23 10.17 -6.54
C GLY A 638 32.93 9.31 -5.31
N LYS A 639 33.61 8.20 -5.21
CA LYS A 639 33.92 7.24 -4.10
C LYS A 639 33.15 7.33 -2.76
N SER A 640 31.96 7.91 -2.71
CA SER A 640 31.14 7.95 -1.50
C SER A 640 29.67 7.72 -1.86
N ALA A 641 29.25 6.46 -1.86
CA ALA A 641 27.85 6.03 -2.00
C ALA A 641 26.94 6.50 -0.82
N ALA A 642 27.30 7.55 -0.12
CA ALA A 642 26.67 7.90 1.15
C ALA A 642 26.12 9.32 1.25
N ARG A 643 26.19 10.18 0.25
CA ARG A 643 25.61 11.53 0.34
C ARG A 643 25.34 12.11 -1.04
N HIS A 644 24.16 11.85 -1.60
CA HIS A 644 23.67 12.78 -2.63
C HIS A 644 22.16 12.97 -2.48
N THR A 645 21.80 14.09 -1.86
CA THR A 645 20.76 14.94 -2.44
C THR A 645 21.12 15.06 -3.93
N PRO A 646 20.18 14.81 -4.86
CA PRO A 646 20.41 15.16 -6.24
C PRO A 646 20.89 16.61 -6.28
N PRO A 647 21.82 16.99 -7.17
CA PRO A 647 22.25 18.38 -7.28
C PRO A 647 21.00 19.25 -7.34
N SER A 648 21.09 20.49 -6.90
CA SER A 648 20.04 21.52 -6.91
C SER A 648 19.32 21.72 -8.27
N GLN A 649 19.54 20.81 -9.20
CA GLN A 649 18.92 20.60 -10.50
C GLN A 649 17.88 19.46 -10.55
N SER A 650 17.49 18.86 -9.42
CA SER A 650 16.30 18.01 -9.39
C SER A 650 15.11 18.89 -9.77
N GLY A 651 14.48 18.61 -10.91
CA GLY A 651 13.48 19.47 -11.53
C GLY A 651 13.93 20.10 -12.85
N ALA A 652 15.17 19.87 -13.31
CA ALA A 652 15.60 20.33 -14.63
C ALA A 652 14.67 19.78 -15.70
N LEU A 653 14.05 20.69 -16.46
CA LEU A 653 13.22 20.37 -17.63
C LEU A 653 14.16 19.93 -18.77
N LEU A 654 14.06 18.70 -19.17
CA LEU A 654 14.80 18.11 -20.27
C LEU A 654 13.84 17.76 -21.41
N LYS A 655 14.40 17.49 -22.58
CA LYS A 655 13.65 16.95 -23.73
C LYS A 655 14.15 15.55 -24.04
N ALA A 656 13.22 14.66 -24.40
CA ALA A 656 13.51 13.32 -24.89
C ALA A 656 12.58 13.02 -26.07
N VAL A 657 12.99 12.08 -26.94
CA VAL A 657 12.12 11.56 -27.99
C VAL A 657 11.39 10.34 -27.46
N LEU A 658 10.09 10.30 -27.66
CA LEU A 658 9.28 9.13 -27.33
C LEU A 658 9.37 8.12 -28.48
N LEU A 659 10.10 7.02 -28.31
CA LEU A 659 10.29 6.02 -29.34
C LEU A 659 9.11 5.06 -29.48
N ALA A 660 8.54 4.63 -28.35
CA ALA A 660 7.44 3.69 -28.33
C ALA A 660 6.64 3.78 -27.04
N THR A 661 5.39 3.34 -27.09
CA THR A 661 4.54 3.11 -25.90
C THR A 661 3.94 1.71 -25.94
N CYS A 662 3.77 1.10 -24.78
CA CYS A 662 3.04 -0.15 -24.63
C CYS A 662 1.98 -0.01 -23.52
N PRO A 663 0.72 0.34 -23.86
CA PRO A 663 -0.35 0.50 -22.88
C PRO A 663 -0.62 -0.80 -22.10
N ALA A 664 -0.50 -1.96 -22.75
CA ALA A 664 -0.66 -3.26 -22.10
C ALA A 664 0.35 -3.50 -20.97
N ARG A 665 1.49 -2.82 -20.97
CA ARG A 665 2.55 -2.95 -19.97
C ARG A 665 2.78 -1.67 -19.14
N GLY A 666 2.18 -0.54 -19.53
CA GLY A 666 2.38 0.75 -18.87
C GLY A 666 3.80 1.32 -19.07
N VAL A 667 4.41 1.06 -20.22
CA VAL A 667 5.79 1.43 -20.52
C VAL A 667 5.83 2.49 -21.63
N SER A 668 6.70 3.50 -21.45
CA SER A 668 7.09 4.46 -22.48
C SER A 668 8.61 4.39 -22.65
N VAL A 669 9.07 4.20 -23.88
CA VAL A 669 10.48 4.11 -24.23
C VAL A 669 10.96 5.49 -24.67
N LEU A 670 12.02 5.96 -24.04
CA LEU A 670 12.60 7.30 -24.29
C LEU A 670 14.02 7.19 -24.87
N ALA A 671 14.37 8.12 -25.75
CA ALA A 671 15.73 8.36 -26.23
C ALA A 671 16.08 9.85 -26.17
N SER A 672 17.38 10.16 -26.23
CA SER A 672 17.82 11.55 -26.36
C SER A 672 17.43 12.11 -27.73
N PRO A 673 17.09 13.40 -27.85
CA PRO A 673 16.79 14.04 -29.11
C PRO A 673 17.91 13.96 -30.15
N HIS A 674 19.15 13.77 -29.71
CA HIS A 674 20.33 13.69 -30.59
C HIS A 674 20.59 12.29 -31.18
N TYR A 675 19.84 11.27 -30.78
CA TYR A 675 19.97 9.88 -31.29
C TYR A 675 18.75 9.40 -32.10
N ALA A 676 17.84 10.29 -32.38
CA ALA A 676 16.65 10.00 -33.21
C ALA A 676 16.92 10.33 -34.70
N CYS A 677 18.06 9.85 -35.24
CA CYS A 677 18.36 9.85 -36.68
C CYS A 677 18.49 8.43 -37.18
#